data_fa30232f6b94745b031c2410bb32f5ae
#
_entry.id   fa30232f6b94745b031c2410bb32f5ae
#
_cell.length_a   1.000
_cell.length_b   1.000
_cell.length_c   1.000
_cell.angle_alpha   90.00
_cell.angle_beta   90.00
_cell.angle_gamma   90.00
#
_symmetry.space_group_name_H-M   'P 1'
#
loop_
_entity.id
_entity.type
_entity.pdbx_description
1 polymer ?
#
loop_
_entity_poly.entity_id
_entity_poly.type
_entity_poly.pdbx_seq_one_letter_code
_entity_poly.pdbx_strand_id
1 'polypeptide(L)'
;MKLAKIAVLAIALGSGSPSAFTTATRTAAVTIDYPEDGSIFPPEITPPTFLWRDSSASATSWRIDISFADGSAPIHALSKGERLRIGSIDPDCVADTNKPPALTPEEAAGHAWKPDPAMWAAIKKHSVNAAATVTISSGPRSRGSVRIRTSRDPVGAPIFYRDVPLMPSELERGVIKPLAESAVPLVAWRLRNLAEPRSHVVMRNLPVCANCHSFSADGKTMGMDLDGLENNRGLYFLANVKPEMSIANRDLIQWSTAKGVLKGSARIGFMSQVSPDGRFVVTTIDPLQAAGKSDSSNYYVANFKDYRFLQVFYPTRGILSWYSKAAGVLQPLPGADDPRFVQMGAVWSPDGKYLVFARAEAKDANPPGRPMAQFANDPNELPVKYDLYRIPFRDGKGGDPEPIEGASQDGMSNSFPRISPDGRWIVFVKARNGLLMRPDSQLYIVPATGGKARRMRSNTRLMNSWHSFSPNGRWLVFSSKARSPYTQMYLTHIDENGNDSPAILIENSTAANRAVNLPEFVNIPPDGLRSIGGPALEYFRWVNRAVYLQKHNRLAESIAMWRRALDLKPDDALAQRNLGMDLLMTGHRAEAGAHLQRAAELKLSAAVADHPEDAQTHEALGRMLLEHGKPDQALPNLHKAAELDPQSAAAHCDLGAALLALGRLDESLAELRKALALDARFAPAYYNLGLVLSRQGEADEAVRQWRKAIEINPQYKEVHDSLGSAFYARGNAAEALSHWRQGTSSPAALRQMAWLLATWPDQSLRNGQEAIALAVRASQLSDRNDPAVWDTLAAAYAEAGRFADAVLAAKRALALAERQNRPDLVTAIQSRIRLYEGNKPFRVSWNSGASRADRAPR
;
A
#
# COMPACT_ATOMS: atom_id res chain seq x y z
N MET A 1 35.32 -49.05 19.69
CA MET A 1 35.87 -50.45 19.55
C MET A 1 35.27 -51.09 18.31
N LYS A 2 36.15 -51.61 17.48
CA LYS A 2 36.07 -52.38 16.24
C LYS A 2 36.20 -51.59 14.93
N LEU A 3 37.50 -51.57 14.52
CA LEU A 3 38.00 -51.34 13.16
C LEU A 3 37.58 -52.53 12.26
N ALA A 4 37.19 -52.22 11.02
CA ALA A 4 37.12 -53.20 9.94
C ALA A 4 38.10 -52.79 8.85
N LYS A 5 38.98 -53.69 8.57
CA LYS A 5 40.08 -53.60 7.58
C LYS A 5 39.55 -53.71 6.17
N ILE A 6 40.05 -52.88 5.25
CA ILE A 6 39.90 -53.07 3.81
C ILE A 6 41.19 -53.64 3.26
N ALA A 7 41.06 -54.76 2.56
CA ALA A 7 42.12 -55.47 1.94
C ALA A 7 42.58 -54.83 0.61
N VAL A 8 43.88 -54.66 0.46
CA VAL A 8 44.54 -54.25 -0.79
C VAL A 8 44.78 -55.49 -1.64
N LEU A 9 44.27 -55.50 -2.88
CA LEU A 9 44.58 -56.52 -3.87
C LEU A 9 45.68 -56.01 -4.80
N ALA A 10 46.87 -56.54 -4.71
CA ALA A 10 47.94 -56.27 -5.63
C ALA A 10 47.84 -57.21 -6.85
N ILE A 11 47.82 -56.64 -8.04
CA ILE A 11 48.02 -57.45 -9.30
C ILE A 11 49.30 -57.01 -9.95
N ALA A 12 50.00 -58.07 -10.38
CA ALA A 12 51.40 -58.12 -10.78
C ALA A 12 51.69 -57.38 -12.11
N LEU A 13 52.93 -56.90 -12.17
CA LEU A 13 53.60 -56.27 -13.30
C LEU A 13 53.89 -57.26 -14.48
N GLY A 14 53.35 -56.84 -15.64
CA GLY A 14 53.79 -57.35 -16.93
C GLY A 14 54.67 -56.31 -17.60
N SER A 15 55.89 -56.72 -17.88
CA SER A 15 56.95 -55.94 -18.57
C SER A 15 56.62 -55.75 -20.06
N GLY A 16 56.21 -54.51 -20.42
CA GLY A 16 56.10 -54.07 -21.84
C GLY A 16 56.99 -52.83 -22.05
N SER A 17 57.74 -52.80 -23.07
CA SER A 17 58.73 -51.76 -23.48
C SER A 17 58.09 -50.35 -23.56
N PRO A 18 58.83 -49.29 -23.33
CA PRO A 18 58.31 -47.93 -23.37
C PRO A 18 58.07 -47.49 -24.81
N SER A 19 56.85 -47.53 -25.28
CA SER A 19 56.39 -46.73 -26.43
C SER A 19 56.43 -45.26 -26.04
N ALA A 20 57.16 -44.45 -26.79
CA ALA A 20 57.23 -43.00 -26.63
C ALA A 20 55.84 -42.39 -26.60
N PHE A 21 55.37 -41.90 -25.42
CA PHE A 21 54.32 -40.98 -25.33
C PHE A 21 54.75 -39.69 -26.01
N THR A 22 54.38 -39.51 -27.27
CA THR A 22 54.32 -38.17 -27.86
C THR A 22 53.31 -37.37 -27.00
N THR A 23 53.81 -36.47 -26.14
CA THR A 23 53.08 -35.39 -25.53
C THR A 23 52.47 -34.62 -26.69
N ALA A 24 51.18 -34.85 -26.94
CA ALA A 24 50.41 -33.97 -27.79
C ALA A 24 50.54 -32.57 -27.15
N THR A 25 51.41 -31.76 -27.72
CA THR A 25 51.51 -30.32 -27.39
C THR A 25 50.10 -29.77 -27.59
N ARG A 26 49.42 -29.47 -26.49
CA ARG A 26 48.14 -28.77 -26.48
C ARG A 26 48.40 -27.48 -27.28
N THR A 27 47.92 -27.41 -28.50
CA THR A 27 48.01 -26.20 -29.33
C THR A 27 47.34 -25.09 -28.57
N ALA A 28 48.05 -24.02 -28.31
CA ALA A 28 47.54 -22.81 -27.72
C ALA A 28 46.32 -22.35 -28.57
N ALA A 29 45.18 -22.21 -27.94
CA ALA A 29 43.94 -21.84 -28.63
C ALA A 29 43.31 -20.60 -27.98
N VAL A 30 42.88 -19.67 -28.81
CA VAL A 30 41.99 -18.62 -28.40
C VAL A 30 40.57 -19.18 -28.23
N THR A 31 39.96 -18.99 -27.03
CA THR A 31 38.55 -19.30 -26.77
C THR A 31 37.77 -18.01 -26.74
N ILE A 32 36.81 -17.85 -27.64
CA ILE A 32 35.92 -16.70 -27.63
C ILE A 32 34.77 -17.01 -26.65
N ASP A 33 34.70 -16.23 -25.56
CA ASP A 33 33.71 -16.41 -24.50
C ASP A 33 32.40 -15.63 -24.78
N TYR A 34 32.46 -14.59 -25.62
CA TYR A 34 31.32 -13.78 -26.04
C TYR A 34 31.64 -12.99 -27.31
N PRO A 35 30.71 -12.88 -28.28
CA PRO A 35 29.42 -13.57 -28.32
C PRO A 35 29.57 -15.08 -28.57
N GLU A 36 28.53 -15.87 -28.29
CA GLU A 36 28.51 -17.30 -28.60
C GLU A 36 28.32 -17.55 -30.10
N ASP A 37 28.77 -18.70 -30.59
CA ASP A 37 28.62 -19.06 -32.00
C ASP A 37 27.15 -19.16 -32.43
N GLY A 38 26.80 -18.43 -33.48
CA GLY A 38 25.45 -18.35 -34.00
C GLY A 38 24.60 -17.26 -33.32
N SER A 39 25.20 -16.35 -32.55
CA SER A 39 24.49 -15.17 -32.01
C SER A 39 23.90 -14.29 -33.11
N ILE A 40 22.67 -13.83 -32.91
CA ILE A 40 21.97 -12.94 -33.83
C ILE A 40 21.76 -11.58 -33.13
N PHE A 41 22.13 -10.50 -33.81
CA PHE A 41 22.01 -9.13 -33.30
C PHE A 41 20.88 -8.35 -34.00
N PRO A 42 20.10 -7.51 -33.31
CA PRO A 42 19.14 -6.63 -33.96
C PRO A 42 19.87 -5.53 -34.75
N PRO A 43 19.26 -5.01 -35.84
CA PRO A 43 19.91 -4.02 -36.72
C PRO A 43 20.24 -2.71 -36.01
N GLU A 44 19.48 -2.32 -34.98
CA GLU A 44 19.69 -1.06 -34.26
C GLU A 44 20.71 -1.14 -33.13
N ILE A 45 21.09 -2.35 -32.66
CA ILE A 45 21.93 -2.46 -31.44
C ILE A 45 23.30 -1.80 -31.56
N THR A 46 23.74 -1.17 -30.48
CA THR A 46 25.08 -0.63 -30.33
C THR A 46 26.17 -1.71 -30.42
N PRO A 47 27.44 -1.39 -30.76
CA PRO A 47 28.52 -2.38 -30.84
C PRO A 47 28.64 -3.20 -29.56
N PRO A 48 28.70 -4.56 -29.64
CA PRO A 48 28.97 -5.42 -28.50
C PRO A 48 30.47 -5.47 -28.19
N THR A 49 30.81 -5.83 -26.95
CA THR A 49 32.17 -6.12 -26.54
C THR A 49 32.47 -7.61 -26.75
N PHE A 50 33.44 -7.94 -27.65
CA PHE A 50 33.93 -9.31 -27.80
C PHE A 50 34.86 -9.66 -26.66
N LEU A 51 34.71 -10.86 -26.09
CA LEU A 51 35.51 -11.37 -24.98
C LEU A 51 36.16 -12.69 -25.36
N TRP A 52 37.46 -12.83 -25.05
CA TRP A 52 38.18 -14.08 -25.30
C TRP A 52 39.27 -14.35 -24.25
N ARG A 53 39.67 -15.59 -24.18
CA ARG A 53 40.84 -16.04 -23.43
C ARG A 53 41.86 -16.64 -24.42
N ASP A 54 43.13 -16.40 -24.18
CA ASP A 54 44.22 -16.97 -24.94
C ASP A 54 45.13 -17.78 -23.99
N SER A 55 45.37 -19.04 -24.33
CA SER A 55 46.30 -19.89 -23.56
C SER A 55 47.77 -19.55 -23.76
N SER A 56 48.09 -18.65 -24.72
CA SER A 56 49.45 -18.15 -24.96
C SER A 56 49.79 -17.01 -23.97
N ALA A 57 50.62 -17.30 -22.97
CA ALA A 57 51.05 -16.30 -21.97
C ALA A 57 51.92 -15.17 -22.55
N SER A 58 52.45 -15.29 -23.77
CA SER A 58 53.31 -14.31 -24.44
C SER A 58 52.57 -13.38 -25.42
N ALA A 59 51.27 -13.59 -25.60
CA ALA A 59 50.49 -12.79 -26.54
C ALA A 59 50.24 -11.36 -25.98
N THR A 60 50.65 -10.34 -26.71
CA THR A 60 50.47 -8.90 -26.37
C THR A 60 49.64 -8.16 -27.37
N SER A 61 49.27 -8.78 -28.49
CA SER A 61 48.41 -8.24 -29.52
C SER A 61 47.64 -9.35 -30.25
N TRP A 62 46.45 -9.04 -30.68
CA TRP A 62 45.58 -9.93 -31.40
C TRP A 62 45.12 -9.31 -32.70
N ARG A 63 45.20 -10.07 -33.77
CA ARG A 63 44.58 -9.74 -35.05
C ARG A 63 43.14 -10.22 -35.03
N ILE A 64 42.26 -9.35 -35.47
CA ILE A 64 40.82 -9.65 -35.58
C ILE A 64 40.44 -9.52 -37.06
N ASP A 65 40.10 -10.67 -37.65
CA ASP A 65 39.71 -10.79 -39.05
C ASP A 65 38.22 -11.10 -39.11
N ILE A 66 37.49 -10.30 -39.86
CA ILE A 66 36.04 -10.46 -40.06
C ILE A 66 35.83 -10.78 -41.54
N SER A 67 35.39 -11.99 -41.83
CA SER A 67 35.05 -12.42 -43.18
C SER A 67 33.54 -12.54 -43.35
N PHE A 68 33.06 -12.22 -44.54
CA PHE A 68 31.68 -12.21 -44.89
C PHE A 68 31.38 -13.31 -45.93
N ALA A 69 30.29 -14.07 -45.72
CA ALA A 69 29.90 -15.11 -46.64
C ALA A 69 29.18 -14.58 -47.91
N ASP A 70 28.90 -13.29 -47.96
CA ASP A 70 28.33 -12.58 -49.11
C ASP A 70 29.40 -12.18 -50.16
N GLY A 71 30.69 -12.50 -49.90
CA GLY A 71 31.81 -12.12 -50.77
C GLY A 71 32.32 -10.70 -50.60
N SER A 72 31.82 -9.94 -49.66
CA SER A 72 32.31 -8.58 -49.32
C SER A 72 33.75 -8.60 -48.83
N ALA A 73 34.49 -7.49 -49.02
CA ALA A 73 35.85 -7.35 -48.54
C ALA A 73 35.96 -7.59 -47.05
N PRO A 74 36.94 -8.39 -46.59
CA PRO A 74 37.08 -8.62 -45.14
C PRO A 74 37.53 -7.38 -44.40
N ILE A 75 37.19 -7.31 -43.13
CA ILE A 75 37.64 -6.24 -42.22
C ILE A 75 38.78 -6.82 -41.37
N HIS A 76 39.85 -6.04 -41.22
CA HIS A 76 40.98 -6.37 -40.41
C HIS A 76 41.20 -5.31 -39.32
N ALA A 77 41.38 -5.76 -38.09
CA ALA A 77 41.67 -4.90 -36.95
C ALA A 77 42.81 -5.50 -36.11
N LEU A 78 43.52 -4.65 -35.39
CA LEU A 78 44.49 -5.04 -34.38
C LEU A 78 43.99 -4.60 -33.00
N SER A 79 44.04 -5.47 -32.04
CA SER A 79 43.69 -5.20 -30.65
C SER A 79 44.88 -5.50 -29.75
N LYS A 80 45.16 -4.64 -28.78
CA LYS A 80 46.07 -4.91 -27.68
C LYS A 80 45.46 -5.88 -26.62
N GLY A 81 44.18 -6.29 -26.83
CA GLY A 81 43.46 -7.14 -25.92
C GLY A 81 43.29 -6.47 -24.55
N GLU A 82 42.51 -5.41 -24.50
CA GLU A 82 42.22 -4.73 -23.23
C GLU A 82 41.75 -5.76 -22.22
N ARG A 83 42.18 -5.62 -20.96
CA ARG A 83 41.65 -6.48 -19.89
C ARG A 83 40.20 -6.14 -19.62
N LEU A 84 39.42 -7.19 -19.37
CA LEU A 84 38.01 -6.98 -18.95
C LEU A 84 37.99 -6.11 -17.68
N ARG A 85 37.15 -5.11 -17.68
CA ARG A 85 36.91 -4.23 -16.54
C ARG A 85 35.49 -4.38 -16.04
N ILE A 86 35.33 -4.26 -14.75
CA ILE A 86 34.01 -4.09 -14.15
C ILE A 86 33.45 -2.75 -14.66
N GLY A 87 32.18 -2.72 -15.01
CA GLY A 87 31.49 -1.49 -15.40
C GLY A 87 31.49 -0.43 -14.28
N SER A 88 30.93 0.74 -14.55
CA SER A 88 30.82 1.80 -13.54
C SER A 88 30.10 1.31 -12.29
N ILE A 89 30.62 1.67 -11.11
CA ILE A 89 30.00 1.43 -9.81
C ILE A 89 29.19 2.67 -9.43
N ASP A 90 27.96 2.46 -8.97
CA ASP A 90 27.14 3.50 -8.38
C ASP A 90 27.57 3.67 -6.91
N PRO A 91 28.14 4.83 -6.52
CA PRO A 91 28.64 5.05 -5.16
C PRO A 91 27.53 5.07 -4.12
N ASP A 92 26.30 5.48 -4.48
CA ASP A 92 25.15 5.51 -3.58
C ASP A 92 24.64 4.09 -3.25
N CYS A 93 25.05 3.08 -4.02
CA CYS A 93 24.68 1.68 -3.86
C CYS A 93 25.82 0.82 -3.27
N VAL A 94 26.72 1.43 -2.51
CA VAL A 94 27.76 0.74 -1.75
C VAL A 94 27.40 0.74 -0.28
N ALA A 95 27.41 -0.45 0.36
CA ALA A 95 27.15 -0.62 1.79
C ALA A 95 28.09 -1.70 2.36
N ASP A 96 28.32 -1.69 3.66
CA ASP A 96 29.13 -2.69 4.34
C ASP A 96 28.59 -4.12 4.18
N THR A 97 27.25 -4.21 3.93
CA THR A 97 26.54 -5.48 3.79
C THR A 97 26.51 -6.00 2.36
N ASN A 98 26.92 -5.22 1.35
CA ASN A 98 26.96 -5.69 -0.02
C ASN A 98 28.41 -5.96 -0.48
N LYS A 99 28.52 -6.85 -1.47
CA LYS A 99 29.81 -7.14 -2.10
C LYS A 99 29.85 -6.44 -3.46
N PRO A 100 30.80 -5.54 -3.70
CA PRO A 100 31.04 -5.01 -5.04
C PRO A 100 31.24 -6.17 -6.04
N PRO A 101 30.79 -6.04 -7.29
CA PRO A 101 31.07 -7.03 -8.31
C PRO A 101 32.57 -7.16 -8.49
N ALA A 102 33.05 -8.39 -8.54
CA ALA A 102 34.45 -8.70 -8.77
C ALA A 102 34.55 -9.67 -9.94
N LEU A 103 35.59 -9.51 -10.75
CA LEU A 103 35.92 -10.49 -11.79
C LEU A 103 36.44 -11.78 -11.16
N THR A 104 35.99 -12.91 -11.67
CA THR A 104 36.65 -14.18 -11.36
C THR A 104 38.09 -14.18 -11.90
N PRO A 105 39.00 -15.01 -11.38
CA PRO A 105 40.34 -15.13 -11.94
C PRO A 105 40.35 -15.40 -13.45
N GLU A 106 39.39 -16.19 -13.94
CA GLU A 106 39.23 -16.50 -15.36
C GLU A 106 38.79 -15.26 -16.17
N GLU A 107 37.87 -14.48 -15.66
CA GLU A 107 37.40 -13.23 -16.30
C GLU A 107 38.52 -12.18 -16.27
N ALA A 108 39.25 -12.05 -15.16
CA ALA A 108 40.40 -11.13 -15.04
C ALA A 108 41.52 -11.46 -15.99
N ALA A 109 41.68 -12.73 -16.34
CA ALA A 109 42.62 -13.20 -17.36
C ALA A 109 42.14 -12.97 -18.80
N GLY A 110 40.82 -12.65 -18.98
CA GLY A 110 40.21 -12.44 -20.27
C GLY A 110 40.60 -11.11 -20.93
N HIS A 111 40.41 -11.07 -22.25
CA HIS A 111 40.65 -9.91 -23.09
C HIS A 111 39.33 -9.44 -23.68
N ALA A 112 39.26 -8.13 -23.97
CA ALA A 112 38.11 -7.47 -24.54
C ALA A 112 38.48 -6.65 -25.76
N TRP A 113 37.57 -6.58 -26.72
CA TRP A 113 37.64 -5.68 -27.86
C TRP A 113 36.23 -5.26 -28.27
N LYS A 114 36.10 -4.01 -28.61
CA LYS A 114 34.84 -3.41 -29.07
C LYS A 114 35.05 -2.76 -30.45
N PRO A 115 34.30 -3.17 -31.49
CA PRO A 115 34.37 -2.50 -32.78
C PRO A 115 33.90 -1.04 -32.66
N ASP A 116 34.52 -0.14 -33.43
CA ASP A 116 33.99 1.20 -33.53
C ASP A 116 32.63 1.24 -34.25
N PRO A 117 31.86 2.32 -34.14
CA PRO A 117 30.54 2.40 -34.74
C PRO A 117 30.45 2.18 -36.25
N ALA A 118 31.46 2.64 -37.00
CA ALA A 118 31.51 2.50 -38.45
C ALA A 118 31.77 1.06 -38.86
N MET A 119 32.74 0.42 -38.19
CA MET A 119 33.04 -1.01 -38.37
C MET A 119 31.84 -1.88 -38.00
N TRP A 120 31.19 -1.59 -36.91
CA TRP A 120 29.98 -2.32 -36.50
C TRP A 120 28.83 -2.16 -37.50
N ALA A 121 28.61 -0.97 -38.04
CA ALA A 121 27.64 -0.73 -39.10
C ALA A 121 27.95 -1.56 -40.36
N ALA A 122 29.22 -1.68 -40.76
CA ALA A 122 29.65 -2.52 -41.87
C ALA A 122 29.42 -4.01 -41.59
N ILE A 123 29.78 -4.48 -40.37
CA ILE A 123 29.51 -5.87 -39.94
C ILE A 123 28.01 -6.16 -40.03
N LYS A 124 27.17 -5.29 -39.48
CA LYS A 124 25.71 -5.46 -39.52
C LYS A 124 25.19 -5.53 -40.96
N LYS A 125 25.64 -4.63 -41.82
CA LYS A 125 25.22 -4.57 -43.23
C LYS A 125 25.48 -5.89 -43.98
N HIS A 126 26.69 -6.47 -43.79
CA HIS A 126 27.14 -7.65 -44.56
C HIS A 126 26.85 -8.99 -43.86
N SER A 127 26.24 -8.97 -42.68
CA SER A 127 25.84 -10.20 -41.94
C SER A 127 24.34 -10.43 -41.89
N VAL A 128 23.50 -9.72 -42.67
CA VAL A 128 22.05 -9.87 -42.69
C VAL A 128 21.61 -11.17 -43.36
N ASN A 129 22.11 -11.44 -44.55
CA ASN A 129 21.70 -12.59 -45.35
C ASN A 129 22.56 -13.85 -45.07
N ALA A 130 23.79 -13.66 -44.63
CA ALA A 130 24.75 -14.71 -44.38
C ALA A 130 25.59 -14.34 -43.13
N ALA A 131 26.14 -15.33 -42.42
CA ALA A 131 26.93 -15.07 -41.23
C ALA A 131 28.25 -14.35 -41.53
N ALA A 132 28.64 -13.40 -40.71
CA ALA A 132 29.99 -12.93 -40.58
C ALA A 132 30.79 -13.86 -39.67
N THR A 133 32.01 -14.23 -40.04
CA THR A 133 32.92 -14.99 -39.19
C THR A 133 33.94 -14.05 -38.61
N VAL A 134 33.97 -13.93 -37.29
CA VAL A 134 34.94 -13.17 -36.54
C VAL A 134 36.01 -14.11 -36.03
N THR A 135 37.25 -13.93 -36.49
CA THR A 135 38.42 -14.74 -36.09
C THR A 135 39.38 -13.88 -35.29
N ILE A 136 39.74 -14.33 -34.08
CA ILE A 136 40.74 -13.68 -33.21
C ILE A 136 41.96 -14.56 -33.13
N SER A 137 43.10 -14.01 -33.39
CA SER A 137 44.37 -14.75 -33.42
C SER A 137 45.55 -13.93 -32.85
N SER A 138 46.39 -14.58 -32.03
CA SER A 138 47.67 -14.02 -31.52
C SER A 138 48.89 -14.61 -32.29
N GLY A 139 48.67 -15.53 -33.22
CA GLY A 139 49.70 -16.17 -34.03
C GLY A 139 49.15 -17.32 -34.87
N PRO A 140 49.96 -17.98 -35.71
CA PRO A 140 49.49 -19.04 -36.63
C PRO A 140 48.85 -20.25 -35.95
N ARG A 141 49.22 -20.52 -34.69
CA ARG A 141 48.75 -21.68 -33.92
C ARG A 141 47.72 -21.30 -32.85
N SER A 142 47.52 -20.00 -32.55
CA SER A 142 46.58 -19.58 -31.53
C SER A 142 45.45 -18.72 -32.16
N ARG A 143 44.32 -19.35 -32.47
CA ARG A 143 43.16 -18.70 -33.09
C ARG A 143 41.84 -19.29 -32.59
N GLY A 144 40.81 -18.47 -32.54
CA GLY A 144 39.43 -18.86 -32.29
C GLY A 144 38.50 -18.12 -33.23
N SER A 145 37.37 -18.70 -33.58
CA SER A 145 36.40 -18.09 -34.49
C SER A 145 34.98 -18.23 -33.96
N VAL A 146 34.15 -17.23 -34.25
CA VAL A 146 32.71 -17.21 -33.94
C VAL A 146 31.94 -16.66 -35.13
N ARG A 147 30.77 -17.27 -35.41
CA ARG A 147 29.84 -16.80 -36.43
C ARG A 147 28.76 -15.93 -35.80
N ILE A 148 28.52 -14.78 -36.39
CA ILE A 148 27.45 -13.86 -35.95
C ILE A 148 26.59 -13.46 -37.13
N ARG A 149 25.34 -13.10 -36.87
CA ARG A 149 24.39 -12.59 -37.86
C ARG A 149 23.71 -11.33 -37.37
N THR A 150 23.20 -10.54 -38.29
CA THR A 150 22.28 -9.43 -38.02
C THR A 150 20.90 -9.84 -38.50
N SER A 151 19.89 -9.66 -37.66
CA SER A 151 18.50 -9.91 -38.07
C SER A 151 18.02 -8.81 -39.04
N ARG A 152 17.03 -9.16 -39.90
CA ARG A 152 16.24 -8.18 -40.61
C ARG A 152 15.17 -7.54 -39.74
N ASP A 153 14.80 -8.21 -38.66
CA ASP A 153 13.73 -7.82 -37.77
C ASP A 153 14.27 -6.81 -36.75
N PRO A 154 13.84 -5.54 -36.76
CA PRO A 154 14.14 -4.62 -35.68
C PRO A 154 13.45 -5.07 -34.38
N VAL A 155 13.92 -4.61 -33.24
CA VAL A 155 13.24 -4.82 -31.95
C VAL A 155 11.95 -3.99 -31.94
N GLY A 156 12.00 -2.78 -32.46
CA GLY A 156 10.83 -1.93 -32.73
C GLY A 156 10.23 -1.26 -31.50
N ALA A 157 10.78 -1.47 -30.29
CA ALA A 157 10.28 -0.90 -29.04
C ALA A 157 11.39 -0.75 -28.01
N PRO A 158 11.34 0.26 -27.14
CA PRO A 158 12.23 0.35 -25.99
C PRO A 158 11.86 -0.68 -24.91
N ILE A 159 12.79 -0.92 -24.00
CA ILE A 159 12.65 -1.85 -22.87
C ILE A 159 12.52 -1.02 -21.58
N PHE A 160 11.39 -1.17 -20.89
CA PHE A 160 11.17 -0.61 -19.56
C PHE A 160 11.55 -1.65 -18.51
N TYR A 161 12.26 -1.26 -17.45
CA TYR A 161 12.71 -2.19 -16.41
C TYR A 161 12.98 -1.50 -15.08
N ARG A 162 12.94 -2.30 -14.03
CA ARG A 162 13.28 -1.90 -12.68
C ARG A 162 14.78 -2.09 -12.42
N ASP A 163 15.44 -1.03 -11.98
CA ASP A 163 16.86 -0.97 -11.63
C ASP A 163 17.00 -0.93 -10.10
N VAL A 164 17.54 -1.99 -9.52
CA VAL A 164 17.50 -2.24 -8.07
C VAL A 164 18.91 -2.25 -7.49
N PRO A 165 19.19 -1.45 -6.45
CA PRO A 165 20.38 -1.61 -5.64
C PRO A 165 20.26 -2.88 -4.80
N LEU A 166 21.30 -3.74 -4.77
CA LEU A 166 21.36 -4.85 -3.83
C LEU A 166 22.13 -4.38 -2.59
N MET A 167 21.44 -3.78 -1.66
CA MET A 167 21.98 -3.31 -0.39
C MET A 167 21.27 -4.06 0.74
N PRO A 168 21.68 -5.30 1.03
CA PRO A 168 21.05 -6.10 2.06
C PRO A 168 21.28 -5.49 3.44
N SER A 169 20.28 -5.63 4.30
CA SER A 169 20.43 -5.35 5.74
C SER A 169 20.53 -6.67 6.49
N GLU A 170 21.41 -6.74 7.48
CA GLU A 170 21.40 -7.86 8.41
C GLU A 170 20.16 -7.76 9.31
N LEU A 171 19.44 -8.87 9.37
CA LEU A 171 18.40 -9.07 10.37
C LEU A 171 18.95 -9.93 11.51
N GLU A 172 18.32 -9.88 12.65
CA GLU A 172 18.54 -10.78 13.76
C GLU A 172 18.66 -12.24 13.28
N ARG A 173 19.66 -12.98 13.76
CA ARG A 173 19.95 -14.39 13.45
C ARG A 173 20.58 -14.67 12.08
N GLY A 174 21.24 -13.68 11.45
CA GLY A 174 22.00 -13.90 10.21
C GLY A 174 21.12 -14.12 8.97
N VAL A 175 19.89 -13.69 9.02
CA VAL A 175 18.99 -13.60 7.86
C VAL A 175 19.21 -12.24 7.19
N ILE A 176 19.40 -12.23 5.87
CA ILE A 176 19.69 -11.03 5.10
C ILE A 176 18.47 -10.59 4.32
N LYS A 177 17.97 -9.39 4.57
CA LYS A 177 16.97 -8.76 3.69
C LYS A 177 17.66 -8.21 2.44
N PRO A 178 17.08 -8.41 1.25
CA PRO A 178 17.73 -8.00 0.01
C PRO A 178 17.84 -6.49 -0.18
N LEU A 179 17.02 -5.71 0.54
CA LEU A 179 16.99 -4.25 0.42
C LEU A 179 16.75 -3.62 1.78
N ALA A 180 17.70 -2.81 2.25
CA ALA A 180 17.51 -1.97 3.43
C ALA A 180 16.43 -0.90 3.17
N GLU A 181 15.72 -0.45 4.20
CA GLU A 181 14.70 0.60 4.07
C GLU A 181 15.29 1.89 3.46
N SER A 182 16.51 2.26 3.85
CA SER A 182 17.25 3.40 3.31
C SER A 182 17.57 3.29 1.82
N ALA A 183 17.59 2.09 1.26
CA ALA A 183 17.88 1.83 -0.14
C ALA A 183 16.63 1.85 -1.05
N VAL A 184 15.41 1.88 -0.48
CA VAL A 184 14.16 1.96 -1.25
C VAL A 184 14.11 3.18 -2.18
N PRO A 185 14.49 4.39 -1.76
CA PRO A 185 14.52 5.57 -2.65
C PRO A 185 15.52 5.46 -3.82
N LEU A 186 16.53 4.59 -3.70
CA LEU A 186 17.53 4.36 -4.74
C LEU A 186 17.03 3.43 -5.85
N VAL A 187 15.89 2.75 -5.64
CA VAL A 187 15.25 1.97 -6.71
C VAL A 187 14.80 2.92 -7.82
N ALA A 188 15.14 2.56 -9.07
CA ALA A 188 14.79 3.36 -10.23
C ALA A 188 14.12 2.50 -11.30
N TRP A 189 13.39 3.16 -12.19
CA TRP A 189 12.91 2.56 -13.43
C TRP A 189 13.57 3.27 -14.60
N ARG A 190 13.97 2.48 -15.57
CA ARG A 190 14.69 2.97 -16.73
C ARG A 190 14.02 2.55 -18.03
N LEU A 191 14.29 3.31 -19.06
CA LEU A 191 13.93 2.97 -20.42
C LEU A 191 15.22 2.78 -21.23
N ARG A 192 15.31 1.66 -21.99
CA ARG A 192 16.44 1.30 -22.80
C ARG A 192 16.04 1.24 -24.27
N ASN A 193 16.51 2.18 -25.05
CA ASN A 193 16.52 2.09 -26.49
C ASN A 193 17.82 1.42 -26.95
N LEU A 194 17.75 0.35 -27.75
CA LEU A 194 18.94 -0.41 -28.15
C LEU A 194 19.87 0.37 -29.10
N ALA A 195 19.36 1.38 -29.81
CA ALA A 195 20.16 2.29 -30.64
C ALA A 195 21.02 3.26 -29.82
N GLU A 196 20.72 3.44 -28.53
CA GLU A 196 21.45 4.33 -27.65
C GLU A 196 22.52 3.59 -26.84
N PRO A 197 23.62 4.25 -26.46
CA PRO A 197 24.70 3.60 -25.70
C PRO A 197 24.35 3.31 -24.23
N ARG A 198 23.33 3.98 -23.66
CA ARG A 198 22.94 3.89 -22.24
C ARG A 198 21.44 4.01 -22.07
N SER A 199 20.93 3.50 -20.98
CA SER A 199 19.54 3.70 -20.54
C SER A 199 19.36 5.02 -19.81
N HIS A 200 18.16 5.61 -19.87
CA HIS A 200 17.82 6.80 -19.09
C HIS A 200 16.81 6.45 -17.97
N VAL A 201 16.86 7.21 -16.88
CA VAL A 201 15.98 7.06 -15.73
C VAL A 201 14.66 7.77 -16.03
N VAL A 202 13.54 7.07 -15.92
CA VAL A 202 12.20 7.65 -16.09
C VAL A 202 11.45 7.79 -14.76
N MET A 203 11.84 7.03 -13.73
CA MET A 203 11.20 7.11 -12.41
C MET A 203 12.21 6.76 -11.32
N ARG A 204 12.25 7.53 -10.25
CA ARG A 204 13.11 7.31 -9.07
C ARG A 204 12.53 8.02 -7.84
N ASN A 205 13.12 7.76 -6.67
CA ASN A 205 12.77 8.41 -5.40
C ASN A 205 11.30 8.21 -5.02
N LEU A 206 10.72 7.06 -5.39
CA LEU A 206 9.38 6.74 -4.94
C LEU A 206 9.36 6.55 -3.41
N PRO A 207 8.35 7.11 -2.73
CA PRO A 207 8.23 7.02 -1.28
C PRO A 207 7.79 5.64 -0.79
N VAL A 208 7.34 4.78 -1.68
CA VAL A 208 6.93 3.39 -1.42
C VAL A 208 7.59 2.45 -2.42
N CYS A 209 7.72 1.18 -2.06
CA CYS A 209 8.23 0.19 -2.99
C CYS A 209 7.23 -0.03 -4.12
N ALA A 210 7.70 0.03 -5.35
CA ALA A 210 6.96 -0.35 -6.53
C ALA A 210 7.58 -1.61 -7.13
N ASN A 211 6.74 -2.50 -7.65
CA ASN A 211 7.14 -3.84 -8.05
C ASN A 211 6.82 -4.12 -9.52
N CYS A 212 5.89 -5.04 -9.78
CA CYS A 212 5.57 -5.47 -11.13
C CYS A 212 4.84 -4.35 -11.89
N HIS A 213 5.20 -4.19 -13.14
CA HIS A 213 4.53 -3.28 -14.07
C HIS A 213 3.99 -4.08 -15.25
N SER A 214 3.07 -3.48 -15.95
CA SER A 214 2.51 -4.02 -17.20
C SER A 214 1.95 -2.91 -18.08
N PHE A 215 1.92 -3.15 -19.38
CA PHE A 215 1.38 -2.22 -20.36
C PHE A 215 0.30 -2.88 -21.21
N SER A 216 -0.67 -2.09 -21.71
CA SER A 216 -1.56 -2.53 -22.76
C SER A 216 -0.80 -2.82 -24.06
N ALA A 217 -1.34 -3.63 -24.95
CA ALA A 217 -0.66 -4.04 -26.20
C ALA A 217 -0.32 -2.84 -27.12
N ASP A 218 -1.12 -1.77 -27.04
CA ASP A 218 -0.88 -0.53 -27.80
C ASP A 218 0.03 0.46 -27.06
N GLY A 219 0.53 0.11 -25.86
CA GLY A 219 1.39 0.95 -25.05
C GLY A 219 0.72 2.17 -24.41
N LYS A 220 -0.61 2.35 -24.54
CA LYS A 220 -1.31 3.56 -24.09
C LYS A 220 -1.71 3.52 -22.60
N THR A 221 -1.76 2.36 -21.98
CA THR A 221 -2.11 2.20 -20.57
C THR A 221 -0.98 1.49 -19.83
N MET A 222 -0.56 2.05 -18.72
CA MET A 222 0.43 1.46 -17.80
C MET A 222 -0.23 1.14 -16.48
N GLY A 223 0.09 -0.02 -15.94
CA GLY A 223 -0.22 -0.43 -14.58
C GLY A 223 1.03 -0.82 -13.79
N MET A 224 0.98 -0.69 -12.46
CA MET A 224 2.09 -1.04 -11.58
C MET A 224 1.61 -1.40 -10.18
N ASP A 225 2.08 -2.54 -9.66
CA ASP A 225 1.87 -2.93 -8.27
C ASP A 225 2.73 -2.06 -7.34
N LEU A 226 2.09 -1.47 -6.33
CA LEU A 226 2.72 -0.58 -5.35
C LEU A 226 2.48 -1.11 -3.94
N ASP A 227 3.44 -0.87 -3.05
CA ASP A 227 3.22 -1.07 -1.63
C ASP A 227 2.37 0.09 -1.09
N GLY A 228 1.23 -0.25 -0.52
CA GLY A 228 0.33 0.69 0.14
C GLY A 228 0.60 0.78 1.65
N LEU A 229 -0.47 0.73 2.42
CA LEU A 229 -0.42 0.75 3.88
C LEU A 229 0.31 -0.50 4.41
N GLU A 230 1.23 -0.30 5.35
CA GLU A 230 2.02 -1.36 5.99
C GLU A 230 2.77 -2.28 5.00
N ASN A 231 3.17 -1.77 3.83
CA ASN A 231 3.84 -2.53 2.76
C ASN A 231 3.05 -3.78 2.33
N ASN A 232 1.71 -3.65 2.25
CA ASN A 232 0.80 -4.77 2.04
C ASN A 232 0.59 -5.16 0.57
N ARG A 233 1.27 -4.53 -0.40
CA ARG A 233 1.07 -4.72 -1.85
C ARG A 233 -0.39 -4.58 -2.30
N GLY A 234 -1.18 -3.85 -1.55
CA GLY A 234 -2.61 -3.66 -1.79
C GLY A 234 -2.94 -2.46 -2.67
N LEU A 235 -1.94 -1.77 -3.22
CA LEU A 235 -2.10 -0.57 -4.03
C LEU A 235 -1.69 -0.86 -5.48
N TYR A 236 -2.44 -0.35 -6.42
CA TYR A 236 -2.17 -0.45 -7.85
C TYR A 236 -2.29 0.91 -8.54
N PHE A 237 -1.31 1.26 -9.33
CA PHE A 237 -1.34 2.41 -10.21
C PHE A 237 -1.86 2.00 -11.59
N LEU A 238 -2.80 2.77 -12.15
CA LEU A 238 -3.33 2.54 -13.49
C LEU A 238 -3.61 3.87 -14.18
N ALA A 239 -2.82 4.21 -15.20
CA ALA A 239 -2.98 5.46 -15.94
C ALA A 239 -2.64 5.35 -17.42
N ASN A 240 -3.05 6.36 -18.19
CA ASN A 240 -2.66 6.50 -19.59
C ASN A 240 -1.20 6.98 -19.69
N VAL A 241 -0.43 6.33 -20.57
CA VAL A 241 0.96 6.67 -20.84
C VAL A 241 1.05 8.03 -21.54
N LYS A 242 1.95 8.86 -21.06
CA LYS A 242 2.29 10.18 -21.61
C LYS A 242 3.80 10.37 -21.48
N PRO A 243 4.42 11.25 -22.28
CA PRO A 243 5.85 11.57 -22.14
C PRO A 243 6.25 11.99 -20.71
N GLU A 244 5.40 12.75 -20.06
CA GLU A 244 5.54 13.16 -18.66
C GLU A 244 4.30 12.73 -17.90
N MET A 245 4.47 11.86 -16.91
CA MET A 245 3.40 11.32 -16.08
C MET A 245 3.54 11.77 -14.63
N SER A 246 2.41 11.94 -13.97
CA SER A 246 2.33 12.19 -12.53
C SER A 246 1.25 11.30 -11.93
N ILE A 247 1.63 10.46 -10.97
CA ILE A 247 0.70 9.57 -10.27
C ILE A 247 -0.16 10.42 -9.35
N ALA A 248 -1.43 10.60 -9.71
CA ALA A 248 -2.44 11.31 -8.92
C ALA A 248 -3.30 10.31 -8.11
N ASN A 249 -4.03 10.79 -7.11
CA ASN A 249 -4.92 9.94 -6.30
C ASN A 249 -5.96 9.18 -7.14
N ARG A 250 -6.47 9.77 -8.21
CA ARG A 250 -7.44 9.15 -9.13
C ARG A 250 -6.86 7.97 -9.94
N ASP A 251 -5.53 7.87 -10.03
CA ASP A 251 -4.83 6.82 -10.77
C ASP A 251 -4.48 5.62 -9.87
N LEU A 252 -4.79 5.72 -8.56
CA LEU A 252 -4.52 4.70 -7.56
C LEU A 252 -5.78 3.88 -7.27
N ILE A 253 -5.63 2.58 -7.31
CA ILE A 253 -6.63 1.59 -6.95
C ILE A 253 -6.13 0.90 -5.69
N GLN A 254 -6.92 0.93 -4.62
CA GLN A 254 -6.62 0.17 -3.42
C GLN A 254 -7.49 -1.09 -3.41
N TRP A 255 -6.86 -2.26 -3.53
CA TRP A 255 -7.57 -3.52 -3.67
C TRP A 255 -8.51 -3.83 -2.49
N SER A 256 -8.15 -3.40 -1.27
CA SER A 256 -8.96 -3.61 -0.07
C SER A 256 -10.22 -2.75 0.01
N THR A 257 -10.30 -1.65 -0.76
CA THR A 257 -11.44 -0.73 -0.80
C THR A 257 -12.12 -0.68 -2.16
N ALA A 258 -11.63 -1.46 -3.14
CA ALA A 258 -12.27 -1.58 -4.43
C ALA A 258 -13.69 -2.18 -4.28
N LYS A 259 -14.68 -1.58 -4.96
CA LYS A 259 -16.05 -2.11 -4.97
C LYS A 259 -16.08 -3.52 -5.57
N GLY A 260 -16.88 -4.42 -4.99
CA GLY A 260 -17.06 -5.77 -5.50
C GLY A 260 -17.39 -6.80 -4.43
N VAL A 261 -17.26 -8.09 -4.78
CA VAL A 261 -17.67 -9.22 -3.93
C VAL A 261 -16.71 -9.47 -2.76
N LEU A 262 -15.48 -9.00 -2.84
CA LEU A 262 -14.46 -9.22 -1.80
C LEU A 262 -14.57 -8.13 -0.72
N LYS A 263 -14.98 -8.53 0.49
CA LYS A 263 -15.00 -7.64 1.67
C LYS A 263 -13.77 -7.90 2.55
N GLY A 264 -13.11 -6.84 3.00
CA GLY A 264 -11.97 -6.89 3.93
C GLY A 264 -10.66 -6.42 3.32
N SER A 265 -9.56 -6.47 4.09
CA SER A 265 -8.24 -6.05 3.61
C SER A 265 -7.63 -7.10 2.69
N ALA A 266 -7.75 -6.90 1.39
CA ALA A 266 -7.01 -7.70 0.41
C ALA A 266 -5.52 -7.37 0.51
N ARG A 267 -4.71 -8.36 0.89
CA ARG A 267 -3.26 -8.18 1.08
C ARG A 267 -2.43 -8.49 -0.15
N ILE A 268 -2.98 -8.61 -1.33
CA ILE A 268 -2.14 -8.83 -2.52
C ILE A 268 -2.77 -8.22 -3.76
N GLY A 269 -1.99 -7.38 -4.47
CA GLY A 269 -1.95 -7.34 -5.89
C GLY A 269 -0.59 -7.89 -6.31
N PHE A 270 -0.48 -9.09 -6.83
CA PHE A 270 0.79 -9.68 -7.18
C PHE A 270 0.84 -10.03 -8.66
N MET A 271 1.83 -9.47 -9.37
CA MET A 271 1.98 -9.62 -10.82
C MET A 271 0.72 -9.22 -11.58
N SER A 272 0.09 -8.12 -11.18
CA SER A 272 -1.09 -7.62 -11.85
C SER A 272 -0.79 -7.25 -13.30
N GLN A 273 -1.72 -7.58 -14.22
CA GLN A 273 -1.53 -7.38 -15.65
C GLN A 273 -2.71 -6.62 -16.25
N VAL A 274 -2.39 -5.54 -16.97
CA VAL A 274 -3.34 -4.79 -17.79
C VAL A 274 -3.74 -5.62 -19.01
N SER A 275 -5.02 -5.63 -19.37
CA SER A 275 -5.51 -6.30 -20.59
C SER A 275 -4.93 -5.64 -21.84
N PRO A 276 -4.85 -6.36 -22.98
CA PRO A 276 -4.30 -5.82 -24.23
C PRO A 276 -4.96 -4.51 -24.69
N ASP A 277 -6.25 -4.35 -24.42
CA ASP A 277 -7.05 -3.16 -24.73
C ASP A 277 -7.11 -2.10 -23.62
N GLY A 278 -6.43 -2.33 -22.48
CA GLY A 278 -6.36 -1.41 -21.35
C GLY A 278 -7.64 -1.28 -20.52
N ARG A 279 -8.68 -2.12 -20.75
CA ARG A 279 -9.98 -2.02 -20.06
C ARG A 279 -10.02 -2.74 -18.72
N PHE A 280 -9.22 -3.79 -18.56
CA PHE A 280 -9.23 -4.66 -17.39
C PHE A 280 -7.84 -4.80 -16.78
N VAL A 281 -7.81 -5.17 -15.51
CA VAL A 281 -6.60 -5.62 -14.82
C VAL A 281 -6.90 -6.97 -14.17
N VAL A 282 -6.06 -7.97 -14.41
CA VAL A 282 -6.11 -9.24 -13.66
C VAL A 282 -5.06 -9.21 -12.56
N THR A 283 -5.40 -9.69 -11.37
CA THR A 283 -4.51 -9.74 -10.21
C THR A 283 -4.77 -10.98 -9.35
N THR A 284 -3.90 -11.26 -8.38
CA THR A 284 -4.07 -12.35 -7.42
C THR A 284 -4.45 -11.78 -6.07
N ILE A 285 -5.52 -12.28 -5.45
CA ILE A 285 -6.03 -11.83 -4.14
C ILE A 285 -6.28 -13.05 -3.24
N ASP A 286 -5.98 -12.94 -1.94
CA ASP A 286 -6.32 -13.97 -0.95
C ASP A 286 -7.71 -13.70 -0.34
N PRO A 287 -8.75 -14.47 -0.70
CA PRO A 287 -10.11 -14.27 -0.22
C PRO A 287 -10.26 -14.60 1.27
N LEU A 288 -9.41 -15.46 1.83
CA LEU A 288 -9.48 -15.83 3.25
C LEU A 288 -8.99 -14.68 4.13
N GLN A 289 -7.97 -13.95 3.69
CA GLN A 289 -7.52 -12.75 4.40
C GLN A 289 -8.49 -11.58 4.20
N ALA A 290 -9.03 -11.39 3.00
CA ALA A 290 -10.05 -10.40 2.73
C ALA A 290 -11.30 -10.60 3.61
N ALA A 291 -11.64 -11.84 3.94
CA ALA A 291 -12.73 -12.19 4.85
C ALA A 291 -12.35 -12.17 6.35
N GLY A 292 -11.11 -11.81 6.70
CA GLY A 292 -10.62 -11.88 8.09
C GLY A 292 -10.53 -13.29 8.67
N LYS A 293 -10.52 -14.32 7.83
CA LYS A 293 -10.55 -15.73 8.25
C LYS A 293 -9.18 -16.39 8.38
N SER A 294 -8.09 -15.68 8.12
CA SER A 294 -6.74 -16.23 8.21
C SER A 294 -5.74 -15.21 8.75
N ASP A 295 -5.06 -15.58 9.83
CA ASP A 295 -3.94 -14.84 10.43
C ASP A 295 -2.59 -15.23 9.82
N SER A 296 -2.52 -16.32 9.04
CA SER A 296 -1.27 -16.79 8.44
C SER A 296 -0.93 -16.06 7.16
N SER A 297 0.37 -15.95 6.87
CA SER A 297 0.87 -15.36 5.61
C SER A 297 0.39 -16.17 4.41
N ASN A 298 0.01 -15.47 3.34
CA ASN A 298 -0.42 -16.05 2.07
C ASN A 298 0.71 -16.18 1.03
N TYR A 299 1.93 -15.91 1.45
CA TYR A 299 3.12 -16.13 0.64
C TYR A 299 4.28 -16.61 1.50
N TYR A 300 5.09 -17.48 0.92
CA TYR A 300 6.34 -17.93 1.50
C TYR A 300 7.44 -16.93 1.19
N VAL A 301 8.19 -16.55 2.21
CA VAL A 301 9.42 -15.77 2.10
C VAL A 301 10.52 -16.48 2.84
N ALA A 302 11.64 -16.75 2.18
CA ALA A 302 12.87 -17.13 2.82
C ALA A 302 13.99 -16.19 2.41
N ASN A 303 14.76 -15.73 3.38
CA ASN A 303 15.95 -14.94 3.17
C ASN A 303 17.15 -15.85 3.34
N PHE A 304 18.01 -15.91 2.34
CA PHE A 304 19.16 -16.83 2.29
C PHE A 304 20.46 -16.13 2.63
N LYS A 305 21.46 -16.91 3.07
CA LYS A 305 22.81 -16.42 3.30
C LYS A 305 23.61 -16.19 2.01
N ASP A 306 23.17 -16.75 0.88
CA ASP A 306 23.82 -16.52 -0.42
C ASP A 306 23.42 -15.13 -0.98
N TYR A 307 24.37 -14.18 -0.95
CA TYR A 307 24.14 -12.82 -1.42
C TYR A 307 23.72 -12.71 -2.89
N ARG A 308 23.90 -13.75 -3.70
CA ARG A 308 23.44 -13.81 -5.09
C ARG A 308 21.94 -14.09 -5.17
N PHE A 309 21.37 -14.79 -4.16
CA PHE A 309 19.98 -15.21 -4.09
C PHE A 309 19.41 -14.91 -2.70
N LEU A 310 19.51 -13.65 -2.30
CA LEU A 310 19.19 -13.18 -0.94
C LEU A 310 17.78 -13.51 -0.47
N GLN A 311 16.82 -13.58 -1.38
CA GLN A 311 15.44 -13.85 -1.04
C GLN A 311 14.76 -14.69 -2.10
N VAL A 312 13.94 -15.62 -1.65
CA VAL A 312 12.88 -16.23 -2.45
C VAL A 312 11.53 -15.78 -1.91
N PHE A 313 10.62 -15.53 -2.83
CA PHE A 313 9.27 -15.08 -2.53
C PHE A 313 8.29 -15.72 -3.51
N TYR A 314 7.24 -16.39 -3.00
CA TYR A 314 6.17 -16.90 -3.84
C TYR A 314 4.85 -17.08 -3.06
N PRO A 315 3.70 -16.77 -3.69
CA PRO A 315 2.39 -16.98 -3.08
C PRO A 315 2.13 -18.46 -2.80
N THR A 316 1.44 -18.72 -1.71
CA THR A 316 1.02 -20.06 -1.31
C THR A 316 -0.49 -20.20 -1.25
N ARG A 317 -1.22 -19.08 -1.31
CA ARG A 317 -2.67 -18.95 -1.42
C ARG A 317 -3.00 -17.75 -2.28
N GLY A 318 -4.16 -17.77 -2.89
CA GLY A 318 -4.67 -16.67 -3.69
C GLY A 318 -5.49 -17.16 -4.88
N ILE A 319 -6.49 -16.38 -5.26
CA ILE A 319 -7.34 -16.61 -6.43
C ILE A 319 -7.09 -15.53 -7.48
N LEU A 320 -7.42 -15.81 -8.73
CA LEU A 320 -7.44 -14.77 -9.74
C LEU A 320 -8.68 -13.90 -9.57
N SER A 321 -8.47 -12.60 -9.60
CA SER A 321 -9.51 -11.59 -9.62
C SER A 321 -9.25 -10.60 -10.74
N TRP A 322 -10.30 -9.99 -11.24
CA TRP A 322 -10.21 -9.01 -12.31
C TRP A 322 -10.91 -7.70 -11.92
N TYR A 323 -10.35 -6.60 -12.36
CA TYR A 323 -10.84 -5.26 -12.12
C TYR A 323 -11.29 -4.63 -13.44
N SER A 324 -12.50 -4.06 -13.46
CA SER A 324 -13.00 -3.27 -14.58
C SER A 324 -12.69 -1.79 -14.38
N LYS A 325 -11.89 -1.20 -15.26
CA LYS A 325 -11.56 0.24 -15.20
C LYS A 325 -12.81 1.11 -15.34
N ALA A 326 -13.77 0.71 -16.19
CA ALA A 326 -14.99 1.46 -16.43
C ALA A 326 -15.97 1.38 -15.25
N ALA A 327 -16.15 0.19 -14.66
CA ALA A 327 -17.08 -0.02 -13.55
C ALA A 327 -16.47 0.31 -12.18
N GLY A 328 -15.15 0.34 -12.06
CA GLY A 328 -14.45 0.50 -10.78
C GLY A 328 -14.63 -0.69 -9.82
N VAL A 329 -14.91 -1.89 -10.35
CA VAL A 329 -15.30 -3.07 -9.55
C VAL A 329 -14.26 -4.18 -9.70
N LEU A 330 -13.91 -4.81 -8.58
CA LEU A 330 -13.04 -5.97 -8.48
C LEU A 330 -13.88 -7.22 -8.21
N GLN A 331 -13.69 -8.27 -9.01
CA GLN A 331 -14.44 -9.52 -8.90
C GLN A 331 -13.54 -10.76 -9.05
N PRO A 332 -13.83 -11.88 -8.38
CA PRO A 332 -13.19 -13.16 -8.65
C PRO A 332 -13.43 -13.58 -10.13
N LEU A 333 -12.49 -14.32 -10.70
CA LEU A 333 -12.65 -14.92 -12.03
C LEU A 333 -13.17 -16.35 -11.87
N PRO A 334 -14.45 -16.63 -12.23
CA PRO A 334 -15.03 -17.96 -12.08
C PRO A 334 -14.19 -19.05 -12.77
N GLY A 335 -13.91 -20.15 -12.05
CA GLY A 335 -13.03 -21.23 -12.46
C GLY A 335 -11.56 -21.04 -12.05
N ALA A 336 -11.16 -19.81 -11.76
CA ALA A 336 -9.85 -19.51 -11.15
C ALA A 336 -10.00 -18.84 -9.77
N ASP A 337 -11.09 -19.14 -9.06
CA ASP A 337 -11.49 -18.59 -7.77
C ASP A 337 -11.59 -19.65 -6.65
N ASP A 338 -11.15 -20.88 -6.92
CA ASP A 338 -11.13 -21.97 -5.93
C ASP A 338 -9.98 -21.77 -4.92
N PRO A 339 -10.27 -21.51 -3.62
CA PRO A 339 -9.26 -21.26 -2.60
C PRO A 339 -8.43 -22.49 -2.19
N ARG A 340 -8.77 -23.69 -2.66
CA ARG A 340 -7.93 -24.90 -2.49
C ARG A 340 -6.64 -24.82 -3.31
N PHE A 341 -6.55 -23.88 -4.22
CA PHE A 341 -5.38 -23.63 -5.04
C PHE A 341 -4.84 -22.21 -4.85
N VAL A 342 -3.54 -22.07 -5.04
CA VAL A 342 -2.92 -20.78 -5.33
C VAL A 342 -2.90 -20.59 -6.84
N GLN A 343 -3.42 -19.49 -7.31
CA GLN A 343 -3.58 -19.12 -8.71
C GLN A 343 -3.01 -17.73 -8.93
N MET A 344 -1.97 -17.59 -9.75
CA MET A 344 -1.19 -16.36 -9.78
C MET A 344 -0.47 -16.12 -11.12
N GLY A 345 0.02 -14.88 -11.30
CA GLY A 345 0.87 -14.51 -12.43
C GLY A 345 0.18 -14.70 -13.77
N ALA A 346 -1.13 -14.38 -13.83
CA ALA A 346 -1.91 -14.49 -15.04
C ALA A 346 -1.45 -13.48 -16.09
N VAL A 347 -1.38 -13.92 -17.34
CA VAL A 347 -1.09 -13.09 -18.51
C VAL A 347 -2.18 -13.24 -19.55
N TRP A 348 -2.47 -12.17 -20.24
CA TRP A 348 -3.49 -12.13 -21.29
C TRP A 348 -3.00 -12.75 -22.58
N SER A 349 -3.89 -13.46 -23.30
CA SER A 349 -3.69 -13.72 -24.72
C SER A 349 -3.68 -12.39 -25.50
N PRO A 350 -2.94 -12.30 -26.61
CA PRO A 350 -2.86 -11.05 -27.39
C PRO A 350 -4.23 -10.52 -27.85
N ASP A 351 -5.20 -11.41 -28.08
CA ASP A 351 -6.57 -11.07 -28.45
C ASP A 351 -7.51 -10.83 -27.26
N GLY A 352 -7.01 -10.94 -26.01
CA GLY A 352 -7.78 -10.74 -24.78
C GLY A 352 -8.81 -11.81 -24.44
N LYS A 353 -8.88 -12.93 -25.20
CA LYS A 353 -9.95 -13.94 -25.03
C LYS A 353 -9.71 -14.91 -23.89
N TYR A 354 -8.46 -15.17 -23.51
CA TYR A 354 -8.11 -16.08 -22.44
C TYR A 354 -6.91 -15.58 -21.64
N LEU A 355 -6.71 -16.19 -20.48
CA LEU A 355 -5.58 -15.98 -19.61
C LEU A 355 -4.76 -17.27 -19.49
N VAL A 356 -3.43 -17.12 -19.36
CA VAL A 356 -2.53 -18.20 -18.94
C VAL A 356 -1.97 -17.84 -17.58
N PHE A 357 -2.01 -18.76 -16.62
CA PHE A 357 -1.62 -18.50 -15.23
C PHE A 357 -0.96 -19.73 -14.60
N ALA A 358 -0.25 -19.49 -13.51
CA ALA A 358 0.36 -20.54 -12.69
C ALA A 358 -0.60 -20.97 -11.57
N ARG A 359 -0.76 -22.30 -11.37
CA ARG A 359 -1.63 -22.91 -10.36
C ARG A 359 -0.87 -24.00 -9.59
N ALA A 360 -1.04 -24.02 -8.28
CA ALA A 360 -0.58 -25.10 -7.41
C ALA A 360 -1.59 -25.36 -6.30
N GLU A 361 -1.44 -26.44 -5.55
CA GLU A 361 -2.19 -26.67 -4.33
C GLU A 361 -1.86 -25.59 -3.28
N ALA A 362 -2.88 -25.02 -2.64
CA ALA A 362 -2.71 -24.00 -1.60
C ALA A 362 -2.06 -24.61 -0.35
N LYS A 363 -1.11 -23.90 0.25
CA LYS A 363 -0.37 -24.34 1.44
C LYS A 363 -0.27 -23.23 2.48
N ASP A 364 -0.08 -23.63 3.73
CA ASP A 364 0.37 -22.70 4.75
C ASP A 364 1.82 -22.28 4.46
N ALA A 365 2.07 -20.98 4.44
CA ALA A 365 3.40 -20.44 4.20
C ALA A 365 4.40 -20.77 5.30
N ASN A 366 3.94 -20.90 6.54
CA ASN A 366 4.77 -21.15 7.72
C ASN A 366 4.20 -22.29 8.56
N PRO A 367 4.23 -23.55 8.06
CA PRO A 367 3.70 -24.67 8.81
C PRO A 367 4.48 -24.87 10.12
N PRO A 368 3.79 -25.12 11.26
CA PRO A 368 4.43 -25.30 12.55
C PRO A 368 5.49 -26.42 12.52
N GLY A 369 6.64 -26.19 13.18
CA GLY A 369 7.71 -27.18 13.34
C GLY A 369 8.61 -27.37 12.12
N ARG A 370 8.42 -26.63 11.03
CA ARG A 370 9.32 -26.70 9.86
C ARG A 370 10.61 -25.91 10.12
N PRO A 371 11.79 -26.51 9.96
CA PRO A 371 13.06 -25.79 10.01
C PRO A 371 13.15 -24.71 8.91
N MET A 372 13.85 -23.62 9.21
CA MET A 372 14.09 -22.56 8.22
C MET A 372 15.08 -23.00 7.15
N ALA A 373 14.76 -22.78 5.88
CA ALA A 373 15.67 -22.97 4.76
C ALA A 373 16.85 -22.00 4.85
N GLN A 374 18.07 -22.49 4.51
CA GLN A 374 19.32 -21.70 4.57
C GLN A 374 19.77 -21.19 3.20
N PHE A 375 19.33 -21.84 2.12
CA PHE A 375 19.68 -21.51 0.74
C PHE A 375 18.56 -21.92 -0.23
N ALA A 376 18.57 -21.38 -1.43
CA ALA A 376 17.59 -21.72 -2.46
C ALA A 376 17.75 -23.20 -2.88
N ASN A 377 16.66 -23.94 -2.97
CA ASN A 377 16.59 -25.40 -3.13
C ASN A 377 17.07 -26.21 -1.90
N ASP A 378 17.09 -25.59 -0.71
CA ASP A 378 17.27 -26.30 0.55
C ASP A 378 16.14 -27.32 0.77
N PRO A 379 16.42 -28.53 1.28
CA PRO A 379 15.39 -29.54 1.62
C PRO A 379 14.29 -29.01 2.57
N ASN A 380 14.60 -28.00 3.39
CA ASN A 380 13.65 -27.37 4.30
C ASN A 380 12.82 -26.26 3.64
N GLU A 381 13.05 -25.92 2.39
CA GLU A 381 12.26 -24.94 1.67
C GLU A 381 10.83 -25.46 1.44
N LEU A 382 9.81 -24.60 1.59
CA LEU A 382 8.42 -25.02 1.37
C LEU A 382 8.24 -25.47 -0.09
N PRO A 383 7.85 -26.74 -0.34
CA PRO A 383 7.66 -27.22 -1.70
C PRO A 383 6.33 -26.73 -2.27
N VAL A 384 6.41 -25.85 -3.26
CA VAL A 384 5.27 -25.40 -4.08
C VAL A 384 5.67 -25.54 -5.54
N LYS A 385 5.00 -26.40 -6.28
CA LYS A 385 5.23 -26.65 -7.70
C LYS A 385 4.03 -26.16 -8.48
N TYR A 386 4.25 -25.14 -9.29
CA TYR A 386 3.22 -24.57 -10.12
C TYR A 386 3.13 -25.29 -11.46
N ASP A 387 1.93 -25.44 -11.96
CA ASP A 387 1.60 -25.87 -13.31
C ASP A 387 0.94 -24.73 -14.07
N LEU A 388 1.15 -24.63 -15.38
CA LEU A 388 0.49 -23.62 -16.19
C LEU A 388 -0.87 -24.09 -16.67
N TYR A 389 -1.86 -23.23 -16.48
CA TYR A 389 -3.24 -23.44 -16.91
C TYR A 389 -3.69 -22.32 -17.84
N ARG A 390 -4.63 -22.62 -18.72
CA ARG A 390 -5.33 -21.66 -19.56
C ARG A 390 -6.80 -21.59 -19.13
N ILE A 391 -7.38 -20.39 -19.11
CA ILE A 391 -8.79 -20.15 -18.78
C ILE A 391 -9.39 -19.09 -19.72
N PRO A 392 -10.60 -19.28 -20.28
CA PRO A 392 -11.26 -18.24 -21.05
C PRO A 392 -11.65 -17.05 -20.13
N PHE A 393 -11.59 -15.83 -20.68
CA PHE A 393 -11.98 -14.64 -19.90
C PHE A 393 -13.46 -14.29 -20.06
N ARG A 394 -13.98 -14.21 -21.28
CA ARG A 394 -15.41 -13.97 -21.62
C ARG A 394 -16.01 -12.77 -20.83
N ASP A 395 -15.33 -11.62 -20.85
CA ASP A 395 -15.70 -10.42 -20.08
C ASP A 395 -15.92 -10.71 -18.57
N GLY A 396 -15.06 -11.53 -17.99
CA GLY A 396 -15.08 -11.88 -16.57
C GLY A 396 -15.97 -13.06 -16.20
N LYS A 397 -16.63 -13.71 -17.14
CA LYS A 397 -17.45 -14.91 -16.88
C LYS A 397 -16.61 -16.18 -16.64
N GLY A 398 -15.33 -16.16 -17.03
CA GLY A 398 -14.41 -17.27 -16.80
C GLY A 398 -14.79 -18.57 -17.52
N GLY A 399 -14.49 -19.69 -16.91
CA GLY A 399 -14.76 -21.04 -17.41
C GLY A 399 -13.89 -22.09 -16.73
N ASP A 400 -13.82 -23.29 -17.28
CA ASP A 400 -12.99 -24.35 -16.73
C ASP A 400 -11.52 -24.13 -17.10
N PRO A 401 -10.60 -24.20 -16.11
CA PRO A 401 -9.18 -24.07 -16.37
C PRO A 401 -8.60 -25.37 -16.93
N GLU A 402 -7.89 -25.28 -18.06
CA GLU A 402 -7.24 -26.40 -18.74
C GLU A 402 -5.73 -26.37 -18.50
N PRO A 403 -5.09 -27.50 -18.09
CA PRO A 403 -3.63 -27.57 -17.99
C PRO A 403 -2.99 -27.49 -19.39
N ILE A 404 -1.85 -26.78 -19.47
CA ILE A 404 -1.11 -26.67 -20.73
C ILE A 404 -0.14 -27.87 -20.82
N GLU A 405 -0.36 -28.75 -21.78
CA GLU A 405 0.53 -29.87 -22.04
C GLU A 405 1.97 -29.39 -22.28
N GLY A 406 2.94 -30.05 -21.64
CA GLY A 406 4.36 -29.70 -21.65
C GLY A 406 4.79 -28.62 -20.68
N ALA A 407 3.82 -27.90 -20.07
CA ALA A 407 4.07 -26.92 -19.04
C ALA A 407 3.28 -27.22 -17.75
N SER A 408 2.79 -28.44 -17.59
CA SER A 408 2.01 -28.91 -16.44
C SER A 408 2.31 -30.38 -16.16
N GLN A 409 2.14 -30.80 -14.90
CA GLN A 409 2.20 -32.19 -14.44
C GLN A 409 3.52 -32.90 -14.75
N ASP A 410 4.64 -32.17 -14.82
CA ASP A 410 5.97 -32.69 -15.12
C ASP A 410 6.87 -32.80 -13.88
N GLY A 411 6.32 -32.59 -12.71
CA GLY A 411 7.02 -32.66 -11.41
C GLY A 411 7.96 -31.49 -11.13
N MET A 412 8.02 -30.52 -12.02
CA MET A 412 8.76 -29.26 -11.85
C MET A 412 7.81 -28.12 -11.45
N SER A 413 8.37 -26.94 -11.23
CA SER A 413 7.59 -25.72 -11.03
C SER A 413 7.66 -24.90 -12.32
N ASN A 414 6.51 -24.69 -12.95
CA ASN A 414 6.34 -23.94 -14.19
C ASN A 414 5.63 -22.63 -13.90
N SER A 415 6.28 -21.49 -14.20
CA SER A 415 5.78 -20.18 -13.76
C SER A 415 6.16 -19.07 -14.73
N PHE A 416 5.60 -17.89 -14.51
CA PHE A 416 5.89 -16.68 -15.27
C PHE A 416 5.72 -16.86 -16.78
N PRO A 417 4.52 -17.26 -17.25
CA PRO A 417 4.26 -17.39 -18.69
C PRO A 417 4.31 -16.03 -19.38
N ARG A 418 4.70 -16.03 -20.66
CA ARG A 418 4.52 -14.91 -21.60
C ARG A 418 4.12 -15.47 -22.95
N ILE A 419 3.04 -14.95 -23.51
CA ILE A 419 2.52 -15.37 -24.82
C ILE A 419 3.13 -14.48 -25.88
N SER A 420 3.60 -15.06 -26.99
CA SER A 420 4.10 -14.29 -28.14
C SER A 420 2.97 -13.42 -28.72
N PRO A 421 3.28 -12.21 -29.27
CA PRO A 421 2.26 -11.32 -29.82
C PRO A 421 1.39 -11.92 -30.95
N ASP A 422 1.90 -12.93 -31.65
CA ASP A 422 1.15 -13.70 -32.68
C ASP A 422 0.28 -14.82 -32.07
N GLY A 423 0.33 -15.00 -30.73
CA GLY A 423 -0.45 -16.03 -30.03
C GLY A 423 0.02 -17.46 -30.19
N ARG A 424 1.16 -17.70 -30.86
CA ARG A 424 1.62 -19.06 -31.23
C ARG A 424 2.43 -19.76 -30.17
N TRP A 425 3.18 -19.01 -29.35
CA TRP A 425 4.17 -19.54 -28.41
C TRP A 425 3.93 -19.01 -26.99
N ILE A 426 4.23 -19.89 -26.01
CA ILE A 426 4.35 -19.51 -24.60
C ILE A 426 5.80 -19.76 -24.17
N VAL A 427 6.48 -18.72 -23.69
CA VAL A 427 7.75 -18.85 -22.97
C VAL A 427 7.47 -18.78 -21.48
N PHE A 428 8.10 -19.66 -20.71
CA PHE A 428 7.90 -19.75 -19.26
C PHE A 428 9.19 -20.16 -18.55
N VAL A 429 9.21 -19.94 -17.24
CA VAL A 429 10.31 -20.36 -16.35
C VAL A 429 10.00 -21.74 -15.77
N LYS A 430 10.97 -22.65 -15.85
CA LYS A 430 10.95 -23.96 -15.21
C LYS A 430 12.05 -24.03 -14.14
N ALA A 431 11.71 -24.46 -12.91
CA ALA A 431 12.62 -24.63 -11.79
C ALA A 431 12.19 -25.85 -10.95
N ARG A 432 13.01 -26.27 -9.97
CA ARG A 432 12.69 -27.40 -9.09
C ARG A 432 11.55 -27.06 -8.11
N ASN A 433 11.42 -25.82 -7.70
CA ASN A 433 10.47 -25.37 -6.69
C ASN A 433 10.15 -23.87 -6.85
N GLY A 434 8.98 -23.43 -6.34
CA GLY A 434 8.60 -22.03 -6.27
C GLY A 434 8.52 -21.34 -7.63
N LEU A 435 8.87 -20.07 -7.68
CA LEU A 435 8.90 -19.29 -8.92
C LEU A 435 10.17 -18.44 -9.00
N LEU A 436 10.38 -17.76 -10.08
CA LEU A 436 11.41 -16.77 -10.42
C LEU A 436 12.70 -16.73 -9.58
N MET A 437 13.79 -16.17 -10.16
CA MET A 437 15.03 -15.84 -9.44
C MET A 437 15.74 -17.03 -8.78
N ARG A 438 15.48 -18.23 -9.23
CA ARG A 438 16.11 -19.43 -8.69
C ARG A 438 17.42 -19.72 -9.42
N PRO A 439 18.42 -20.29 -8.72
CA PRO A 439 19.69 -20.64 -9.37
C PRO A 439 19.50 -21.56 -10.58
N ASP A 440 18.54 -22.47 -10.49
CA ASP A 440 18.23 -23.51 -11.48
C ASP A 440 17.13 -23.11 -12.47
N SER A 441 16.63 -21.87 -12.41
CA SER A 441 15.57 -21.42 -13.32
C SER A 441 16.08 -21.34 -14.77
N GLN A 442 15.28 -21.93 -15.68
CA GLN A 442 15.56 -22.02 -17.09
C GLN A 442 14.32 -21.60 -17.90
N LEU A 443 14.55 -20.95 -19.03
CA LEU A 443 13.49 -20.61 -19.97
C LEU A 443 13.15 -21.82 -20.85
N TYR A 444 11.86 -22.09 -20.99
CA TYR A 444 11.29 -23.08 -21.87
C TYR A 444 10.26 -22.42 -22.79
N ILE A 445 10.05 -23.02 -23.96
CA ILE A 445 9.06 -22.57 -24.92
C ILE A 445 8.19 -23.76 -25.31
N VAL A 446 6.87 -23.50 -25.43
CA VAL A 446 5.85 -24.48 -25.79
C VAL A 446 4.85 -23.82 -26.76
N PRO A 447 4.22 -24.56 -27.70
CA PRO A 447 3.11 -24.02 -28.47
C PRO A 447 1.98 -23.55 -27.55
N ALA A 448 1.31 -22.45 -27.89
CA ALA A 448 0.21 -21.93 -27.06
C ALA A 448 -0.98 -22.89 -27.00
N THR A 449 -1.08 -23.82 -27.94
CA THR A 449 -2.07 -24.91 -27.94
C THR A 449 -1.70 -26.08 -27.01
N GLY A 450 -0.49 -26.08 -26.44
CA GLY A 450 0.09 -27.22 -25.73
C GLY A 450 0.94 -28.10 -26.63
N GLY A 451 1.62 -29.10 -26.02
CA GLY A 451 2.48 -30.06 -26.71
C GLY A 451 3.87 -30.13 -26.05
N LYS A 452 4.86 -30.60 -26.76
CA LYS A 452 6.20 -30.80 -26.20
C LYS A 452 6.95 -29.48 -25.95
N ALA A 453 7.16 -29.16 -24.70
CA ALA A 453 8.01 -28.04 -24.32
C ALA A 453 9.50 -28.36 -24.59
N ARG A 454 10.25 -27.34 -25.01
CA ARG A 454 11.70 -27.44 -25.20
C ARG A 454 12.46 -26.38 -24.42
N ARG A 455 13.60 -26.74 -23.89
CA ARG A 455 14.50 -25.81 -23.24
C ARG A 455 15.08 -24.85 -24.28
N MET A 456 15.08 -23.56 -23.99
CA MET A 456 15.61 -22.57 -24.92
C MET A 456 17.16 -22.63 -24.98
N ARG A 457 17.72 -22.39 -26.15
CA ARG A 457 19.16 -22.30 -26.40
C ARG A 457 19.77 -21.06 -25.75
N SER A 458 19.03 -19.97 -25.63
CA SER A 458 19.43 -18.70 -25.03
C SER A 458 19.66 -18.78 -23.51
N ASN A 459 19.29 -19.88 -22.86
CA ASN A 459 19.55 -20.05 -21.44
C ASN A 459 21.02 -19.90 -21.11
N THR A 460 21.31 -18.98 -20.22
CA THR A 460 22.63 -18.83 -19.62
C THR A 460 22.86 -19.86 -18.51
N ARG A 461 24.07 -19.94 -18.00
CA ARG A 461 24.45 -20.95 -16.98
C ARG A 461 23.75 -20.80 -15.61
N LEU A 462 23.22 -19.63 -15.27
CA LEU A 462 22.71 -19.35 -13.94
C LEU A 462 21.54 -18.37 -13.98
N MET A 463 20.41 -18.78 -13.39
CA MET A 463 19.20 -17.98 -13.25
C MET A 463 18.75 -17.28 -14.55
N ASN A 464 17.71 -17.76 -15.18
CA ASN A 464 17.09 -17.14 -16.35
C ASN A 464 15.61 -16.86 -16.00
N SER A 465 15.21 -15.60 -16.00
CA SER A 465 13.90 -15.21 -15.50
C SER A 465 13.47 -13.84 -16.05
N TRP A 466 12.26 -13.41 -15.72
CA TRP A 466 11.67 -12.11 -16.12
C TRP A 466 11.87 -11.82 -17.60
N HIS A 467 11.11 -12.45 -18.43
CA HIS A 467 11.19 -12.33 -19.87
C HIS A 467 9.99 -11.63 -20.46
N SER A 468 10.16 -10.99 -21.61
CA SER A 468 9.13 -10.29 -22.38
C SER A 468 9.43 -10.35 -23.86
N PHE A 469 8.38 -10.52 -24.69
CA PHE A 469 8.50 -10.45 -26.14
C PHE A 469 8.50 -8.99 -26.63
N SER A 470 9.25 -8.72 -27.71
CA SER A 470 9.09 -7.50 -28.50
C SER A 470 7.73 -7.49 -29.19
N PRO A 471 7.16 -6.31 -29.55
CA PRO A 471 5.84 -6.23 -30.18
C PRO A 471 5.70 -7.03 -31.48
N ASN A 472 6.80 -7.20 -32.24
CA ASN A 472 6.81 -8.03 -33.46
C ASN A 472 6.99 -9.54 -33.19
N GLY A 473 7.17 -9.95 -31.91
CA GLY A 473 7.35 -11.34 -31.53
C GLY A 473 8.70 -11.98 -31.93
N ARG A 474 9.63 -11.20 -32.48
CA ARG A 474 10.90 -11.72 -33.00
C ARG A 474 12.05 -11.67 -31.98
N TRP A 475 11.86 -10.97 -30.89
CA TRP A 475 12.86 -10.83 -29.83
C TRP A 475 12.26 -11.13 -28.46
N LEU A 476 13.11 -11.76 -27.62
CA LEU A 476 12.78 -11.98 -26.22
C LEU A 476 13.89 -11.37 -25.37
N VAL A 477 13.55 -10.41 -24.50
CA VAL A 477 14.42 -9.90 -23.45
C VAL A 477 14.23 -10.71 -22.18
N PHE A 478 15.30 -10.93 -21.41
CA PHE A 478 15.24 -11.59 -20.11
C PHE A 478 16.38 -11.18 -19.20
N SER A 479 16.26 -11.48 -17.90
CA SER A 479 17.29 -11.21 -16.88
C SER A 479 18.06 -12.47 -16.50
N SER A 480 19.36 -12.36 -16.29
CA SER A 480 20.22 -13.45 -15.83
C SER A 480 21.34 -12.97 -14.89
N LYS A 481 21.83 -13.92 -14.06
CA LYS A 481 23.02 -13.75 -13.19
C LYS A 481 24.26 -14.47 -13.71
N ALA A 482 24.34 -14.74 -15.01
CA ALA A 482 25.39 -15.54 -15.62
C ALA A 482 26.83 -15.04 -15.37
N ARG A 483 27.01 -13.71 -15.32
CA ARG A 483 28.30 -13.03 -15.22
C ARG A 483 28.48 -12.16 -13.99
N SER A 484 27.45 -12.02 -13.16
CA SER A 484 27.46 -11.12 -12.00
C SER A 484 26.48 -11.61 -10.96
N PRO A 485 26.68 -11.34 -9.67
CA PRO A 485 25.66 -11.51 -8.65
C PRO A 485 24.44 -10.59 -8.89
N TYR A 486 24.65 -9.52 -9.65
CA TYR A 486 23.60 -8.60 -10.09
C TYR A 486 22.99 -9.06 -11.40
N THR A 487 21.67 -9.10 -11.50
CA THR A 487 20.99 -9.45 -12.75
C THR A 487 21.33 -8.49 -13.87
N GLN A 488 21.66 -9.04 -15.03
CA GLN A 488 21.94 -8.31 -16.26
C GLN A 488 20.87 -8.63 -17.29
N MET A 489 20.70 -7.77 -18.28
CA MET A 489 19.68 -7.91 -19.32
C MET A 489 20.27 -8.55 -20.57
N TYR A 490 19.61 -9.60 -21.02
CA TYR A 490 19.97 -10.37 -22.21
C TYR A 490 18.84 -10.35 -23.23
N LEU A 491 19.17 -10.55 -24.50
CA LEU A 491 18.28 -10.57 -25.62
C LEU A 491 18.52 -11.82 -26.48
N THR A 492 17.48 -12.43 -27.01
CA THR A 492 17.58 -13.52 -27.99
C THR A 492 16.60 -13.28 -29.14
N HIS A 493 17.00 -13.68 -30.36
CA HIS A 493 16.12 -13.71 -31.53
C HIS A 493 15.30 -15.00 -31.51
N ILE A 494 14.03 -14.91 -31.86
CA ILE A 494 13.12 -16.05 -32.00
C ILE A 494 12.55 -16.06 -33.42
N ASP A 495 12.76 -17.18 -34.13
CA ASP A 495 12.22 -17.37 -35.48
C ASP A 495 10.73 -17.76 -35.47
N GLU A 496 10.14 -17.91 -36.64
CA GLU A 496 8.74 -18.31 -36.84
C GLU A 496 8.40 -19.69 -36.30
N ASN A 497 9.39 -20.56 -36.17
CA ASN A 497 9.23 -21.89 -35.61
C ASN A 497 9.50 -21.94 -34.13
N GLY A 498 9.66 -20.75 -33.51
CA GLY A 498 9.98 -20.56 -32.12
C GLY A 498 11.44 -20.94 -31.76
N ASN A 499 12.37 -21.20 -32.75
CA ASN A 499 13.77 -21.46 -32.44
C ASN A 499 14.45 -20.17 -31.99
N ASP A 500 15.23 -20.27 -30.94
CA ASP A 500 15.95 -19.15 -30.37
C ASP A 500 17.47 -19.21 -30.65
N SER A 501 18.09 -18.03 -30.72
CA SER A 501 19.54 -17.84 -30.85
C SER A 501 20.23 -17.84 -29.49
N PRO A 502 21.55 -18.00 -29.42
CA PRO A 502 22.32 -17.71 -28.21
C PRO A 502 22.04 -16.29 -27.69
N ALA A 503 22.10 -16.14 -26.36
CA ALA A 503 21.82 -14.87 -25.72
C ALA A 503 22.88 -13.81 -26.00
N ILE A 504 22.48 -12.61 -26.28
CA ILE A 504 23.35 -11.43 -26.38
C ILE A 504 23.11 -10.50 -25.18
N LEU A 505 24.19 -9.95 -24.63
CA LEU A 505 24.12 -9.02 -23.51
C LEU A 505 23.76 -7.60 -24.00
N ILE A 506 22.80 -6.96 -23.34
CA ILE A 506 22.51 -5.54 -23.52
C ILE A 506 23.39 -4.76 -22.55
N GLU A 507 24.53 -4.25 -23.07
CA GLU A 507 25.51 -3.54 -22.27
C GLU A 507 24.99 -2.18 -21.77
N ASN A 508 25.57 -1.68 -20.67
CA ASN A 508 25.32 -0.37 -20.09
C ASN A 508 23.83 -0.11 -19.75
N SER A 509 23.10 -1.17 -19.39
CA SER A 509 21.73 -1.02 -18.92
C SER A 509 21.68 -0.32 -17.56
N THR A 510 22.62 -0.64 -16.67
CA THR A 510 22.76 -0.01 -15.34
C THR A 510 24.21 -0.06 -14.87
N ALA A 511 24.50 0.47 -13.66
CA ALA A 511 25.81 0.32 -13.01
C ALA A 511 26.07 -1.14 -12.63
N ALA A 512 27.33 -1.52 -12.52
CA ALA A 512 27.74 -2.92 -12.30
C ALA A 512 27.26 -3.48 -10.94
N ASN A 513 27.04 -2.64 -9.94
CA ASN A 513 26.50 -2.98 -8.62
C ASN A 513 24.99 -2.76 -8.48
N ARG A 514 24.26 -2.73 -9.59
CA ARG A 514 22.80 -2.63 -9.66
C ARG A 514 22.22 -3.76 -10.49
N ALA A 515 21.03 -4.19 -10.14
CA ALA A 515 20.36 -5.34 -10.75
C ALA A 515 19.23 -4.90 -11.69
N VAL A 516 19.17 -5.46 -12.90
CA VAL A 516 18.06 -5.30 -13.85
C VAL A 516 17.00 -6.33 -13.57
N ASN A 517 15.80 -5.87 -13.16
CA ASN A 517 14.66 -6.71 -12.89
C ASN A 517 13.48 -6.35 -13.79
N LEU A 518 12.66 -7.34 -14.13
CA LEU A 518 11.40 -7.16 -14.88
C LEU A 518 11.58 -6.39 -16.21
N PRO A 519 12.49 -6.73 -17.09
CA PRO A 519 12.57 -6.07 -18.39
C PRO A 519 11.32 -6.40 -19.21
N GLU A 520 10.65 -5.37 -19.71
CA GLU A 520 9.45 -5.47 -20.53
C GLU A 520 9.57 -4.58 -21.78
N PHE A 521 9.36 -5.13 -22.96
CA PHE A 521 9.20 -4.34 -24.16
C PHE A 521 7.89 -3.55 -24.11
N VAL A 522 7.97 -2.26 -24.39
CA VAL A 522 6.84 -1.35 -24.32
C VAL A 522 6.58 -0.76 -25.71
N ASN A 523 5.39 -0.98 -26.25
CA ASN A 523 4.99 -0.51 -27.56
C ASN A 523 4.72 1.00 -27.57
N ILE A 524 5.78 1.79 -27.31
CA ILE A 524 5.76 3.27 -27.34
C ILE A 524 6.91 3.78 -28.20
N PRO A 525 6.83 5.01 -28.72
CA PRO A 525 7.99 5.68 -29.33
C PRO A 525 9.16 5.80 -28.33
N PRO A 526 10.41 5.96 -28.82
CA PRO A 526 11.57 6.11 -27.95
C PRO A 526 11.46 7.22 -26.89
N ASP A 527 10.75 8.30 -27.19
CA ASP A 527 10.48 9.46 -26.33
C ASP A 527 9.06 9.46 -25.73
N GLY A 528 8.31 8.38 -25.90
CA GLY A 528 6.92 8.23 -25.45
C GLY A 528 6.76 8.22 -23.92
N LEU A 529 7.85 8.00 -23.18
CA LEU A 529 7.87 8.03 -21.71
C LEU A 529 9.21 8.60 -21.24
N ARG A 530 9.22 9.84 -20.75
CA ARG A 530 10.42 10.54 -20.28
C ARG A 530 10.53 10.63 -18.77
N SER A 531 9.40 10.80 -18.08
CA SER A 531 9.38 10.89 -16.62
C SER A 531 8.06 10.44 -16.01
N ILE A 532 8.16 9.86 -14.79
CA ILE A 532 7.00 9.51 -13.93
C ILE A 532 7.28 10.06 -12.54
N GLY A 533 6.45 11.01 -12.08
CA GLY A 533 6.45 11.52 -10.71
C GLY A 533 5.36 10.84 -9.86
N GLY A 534 5.59 10.72 -8.54
CA GLY A 534 4.67 10.03 -7.64
C GLY A 534 4.15 10.88 -6.48
N PRO A 535 3.56 12.09 -6.70
CA PRO A 535 3.15 12.95 -5.58
C PRO A 535 2.07 12.32 -4.69
N ALA A 536 1.15 11.53 -5.25
CA ALA A 536 0.11 10.84 -4.47
C ALA A 536 0.66 9.74 -3.54
N LEU A 537 1.90 9.29 -3.77
CA LEU A 537 2.53 8.25 -2.96
C LEU A 537 3.15 8.80 -1.67
N GLU A 538 3.35 10.11 -1.56
CA GLU A 538 3.88 10.76 -0.35
C GLU A 538 3.01 10.50 0.89
N TYR A 539 1.68 10.44 0.70
CA TYR A 539 0.76 10.06 1.77
C TYR A 539 1.16 8.72 2.41
N PHE A 540 1.42 7.68 1.60
CA PHE A 540 1.80 6.35 2.10
C PHE A 540 3.16 6.33 2.80
N ARG A 541 4.11 7.19 2.38
CA ARG A 541 5.38 7.38 3.10
C ARG A 541 5.13 7.79 4.54
N TRP A 542 4.32 8.84 4.74
CA TRP A 542 4.06 9.38 6.07
C TRP A 542 3.29 8.41 6.94
N VAL A 543 2.28 7.75 6.38
CA VAL A 543 1.51 6.72 7.09
C VAL A 543 2.39 5.54 7.51
N ASN A 544 3.17 4.97 6.58
CA ASN A 544 4.04 3.82 6.90
C ASN A 544 5.10 4.19 7.92
N ARG A 545 5.65 5.41 7.85
CA ARG A 545 6.60 5.91 8.85
C ARG A 545 5.96 6.11 10.21
N ALA A 546 4.74 6.65 10.25
CA ALA A 546 3.99 6.82 11.49
C ALA A 546 3.70 5.48 12.18
N VAL A 547 3.20 4.49 11.43
CA VAL A 547 2.96 3.13 11.94
C VAL A 547 4.24 2.48 12.45
N TYR A 548 5.35 2.63 11.72
CA TYR A 548 6.65 2.14 12.20
C TYR A 548 7.06 2.77 13.54
N LEU A 549 6.95 4.09 13.66
CA LEU A 549 7.30 4.83 14.88
C LEU A 549 6.39 4.46 16.06
N GLN A 550 5.10 4.26 15.80
CA GLN A 550 4.11 3.80 16.77
C GLN A 550 4.45 2.40 17.33
N LYS A 551 4.79 1.45 16.44
CA LYS A 551 5.25 0.09 16.83
C LYS A 551 6.53 0.11 17.68
N HIS A 552 7.37 1.15 17.56
CA HIS A 552 8.57 1.35 18.36
C HIS A 552 8.40 2.32 19.54
N ASN A 553 7.14 2.62 19.90
CA ASN A 553 6.77 3.53 21.01
C ASN A 553 7.37 4.96 20.90
N ARG A 554 7.65 5.43 19.67
CA ARG A 554 8.14 6.79 19.38
C ARG A 554 6.97 7.71 19.05
N LEU A 555 6.02 7.87 20.00
CA LEU A 555 4.71 8.46 19.75
C LEU A 555 4.77 9.93 19.30
N ALA A 556 5.67 10.75 19.88
CA ALA A 556 5.80 12.16 19.49
C ALA A 556 6.18 12.32 18.00
N GLU A 557 7.07 11.46 17.50
CA GLU A 557 7.47 11.46 16.10
C GLU A 557 6.36 10.87 15.20
N SER A 558 5.65 9.84 15.68
CA SER A 558 4.49 9.29 15.00
C SER A 558 3.40 10.34 14.77
N ILE A 559 3.07 11.13 15.81
CA ILE A 559 2.12 12.26 15.72
C ILE A 559 2.51 13.24 14.59
N ALA A 560 3.81 13.59 14.50
CA ALA A 560 4.29 14.48 13.46
C ALA A 560 4.09 13.89 12.04
N MET A 561 4.26 12.57 11.88
CA MET A 561 4.06 11.89 10.60
C MET A 561 2.57 11.78 10.26
N TRP A 562 1.69 11.48 11.24
CA TRP A 562 0.25 11.46 11.02
C TRP A 562 -0.27 12.84 10.59
N ARG A 563 0.21 13.92 11.20
CA ARG A 563 -0.15 15.28 10.79
C ARG A 563 0.23 15.54 9.34
N ARG A 564 1.45 15.18 8.90
CA ARG A 564 1.87 15.27 7.50
C ARG A 564 1.01 14.43 6.54
N ALA A 565 0.58 13.26 6.97
CA ALA A 565 -0.35 12.44 6.20
C ALA A 565 -1.71 13.13 6.02
N LEU A 566 -2.22 13.75 7.09
CA LEU A 566 -3.48 14.50 7.09
C LEU A 566 -3.41 15.83 6.32
N ASP A 567 -2.23 16.47 6.22
CA ASP A 567 -2.01 17.62 5.33
C ASP A 567 -2.27 17.24 3.85
N LEU A 568 -1.99 15.97 3.48
CA LEU A 568 -2.23 15.45 2.12
C LEU A 568 -3.63 14.87 1.94
N LYS A 569 -4.20 14.26 2.98
CA LYS A 569 -5.55 13.67 2.98
C LYS A 569 -6.26 13.97 4.31
N PRO A 570 -6.89 15.13 4.45
CA PRO A 570 -7.53 15.55 5.70
C PRO A 570 -8.67 14.62 6.15
N ASP A 571 -9.34 14.00 5.18
CA ASP A 571 -10.52 13.14 5.40
C ASP A 571 -10.18 11.64 5.40
N ASP A 572 -8.97 11.29 5.79
CA ASP A 572 -8.59 9.88 5.96
C ASP A 572 -8.93 9.38 7.38
N ALA A 573 -9.93 8.51 7.47
CA ALA A 573 -10.44 7.99 8.76
C ALA A 573 -9.37 7.20 9.54
N LEU A 574 -8.46 6.48 8.85
CA LEU A 574 -7.39 5.71 9.48
C LEU A 574 -6.36 6.65 10.13
N ALA A 575 -5.92 7.66 9.39
CA ALA A 575 -4.94 8.63 9.86
C ALA A 575 -5.52 9.47 11.01
N GLN A 576 -6.77 9.93 10.90
CA GLN A 576 -7.49 10.63 11.97
C GLN A 576 -7.55 9.79 13.25
N ARG A 577 -7.96 8.51 13.14
CA ARG A 577 -8.05 7.61 14.30
C ARG A 577 -6.69 7.38 14.95
N ASN A 578 -5.66 7.09 14.16
CA ASN A 578 -4.34 6.76 14.72
C ASN A 578 -3.67 7.99 15.35
N LEU A 579 -3.81 9.17 14.73
CA LEU A 579 -3.37 10.42 15.36
C LEU A 579 -4.09 10.65 16.70
N GLY A 580 -5.41 10.48 16.72
CA GLY A 580 -6.19 10.61 17.95
C GLY A 580 -5.74 9.62 19.05
N MET A 581 -5.44 8.37 18.69
CA MET A 581 -4.93 7.38 19.65
C MET A 581 -3.54 7.75 20.20
N ASP A 582 -2.61 8.17 19.34
CA ASP A 582 -1.27 8.60 19.76
C ASP A 582 -1.32 9.84 20.66
N LEU A 583 -2.19 10.81 20.34
CA LEU A 583 -2.45 12.00 21.17
C LEU A 583 -3.06 11.63 22.54
N LEU A 584 -3.98 10.65 22.58
CA LEU A 584 -4.55 10.16 23.83
C LEU A 584 -3.49 9.53 24.71
N MET A 585 -2.63 8.68 24.13
CA MET A 585 -1.51 8.03 24.85
C MET A 585 -0.48 9.02 25.37
N THR A 586 -0.31 10.17 24.72
CA THR A 586 0.61 11.25 25.14
C THR A 586 -0.05 12.31 26.01
N GLY A 587 -1.32 12.12 26.41
CA GLY A 587 -2.04 12.99 27.35
C GLY A 587 -2.75 14.20 26.73
N HIS A 588 -2.74 14.37 25.40
CA HIS A 588 -3.37 15.47 24.68
C HIS A 588 -4.88 15.19 24.44
N ARG A 589 -5.65 14.99 25.51
CA ARG A 589 -7.03 14.48 25.47
C ARG A 589 -8.00 15.30 24.62
N ALA A 590 -7.92 16.62 24.67
CA ALA A 590 -8.84 17.49 23.94
C ALA A 590 -8.64 17.37 22.41
N GLU A 591 -7.38 17.44 21.96
CA GLU A 591 -7.03 17.26 20.54
C GLU A 591 -7.33 15.84 20.06
N ALA A 592 -7.02 14.83 20.90
CA ALA A 592 -7.33 13.44 20.62
C ALA A 592 -8.83 13.22 20.36
N GLY A 593 -9.70 13.83 21.20
CA GLY A 593 -11.14 13.76 21.05
C GLY A 593 -11.62 14.23 19.68
N ALA A 594 -11.13 15.38 19.22
CA ALA A 594 -11.49 15.95 17.92
C ALA A 594 -11.12 15.01 16.74
N HIS A 595 -9.92 14.42 16.76
CA HIS A 595 -9.47 13.50 15.73
C HIS A 595 -10.23 12.17 15.73
N LEU A 596 -10.49 11.59 16.92
CA LEU A 596 -11.26 10.35 17.06
C LEU A 596 -12.71 10.54 16.59
N GLN A 597 -13.30 11.68 16.93
CA GLN A 597 -14.63 12.08 16.47
C GLN A 597 -14.68 12.18 14.93
N ARG A 598 -13.72 12.90 14.33
CA ARG A 598 -13.64 13.02 12.87
C ARG A 598 -13.48 11.66 12.19
N ALA A 599 -12.68 10.77 12.75
CA ALA A 599 -12.49 9.41 12.26
C ALA A 599 -13.80 8.61 12.26
N ALA A 600 -14.59 8.72 13.32
CA ALA A 600 -15.88 8.03 13.44
C ALA A 600 -16.92 8.60 12.44
N GLU A 601 -16.97 9.93 12.30
CA GLU A 601 -17.82 10.61 11.30
C GLU A 601 -17.50 10.13 9.87
N LEU A 602 -16.21 10.12 9.51
CA LEU A 602 -15.75 9.67 8.19
C LEU A 602 -16.08 8.19 7.93
N LYS A 603 -15.92 7.33 8.95
CA LYS A 603 -16.26 5.91 8.86
C LYS A 603 -17.75 5.68 8.62
N LEU A 604 -18.62 6.38 9.36
CA LEU A 604 -20.07 6.28 9.18
C LEU A 604 -20.50 6.86 7.84
N SER A 605 -19.93 7.99 7.42
CA SER A 605 -20.21 8.57 6.10
C SER A 605 -19.86 7.62 4.95
N ALA A 606 -18.72 6.91 5.07
CA ALA A 606 -18.35 5.89 4.10
C ALA A 606 -19.33 4.71 4.12
N ALA A 607 -19.76 4.25 5.29
CA ALA A 607 -20.72 3.16 5.42
C ALA A 607 -22.08 3.51 4.81
N VAL A 608 -22.55 4.76 4.98
CA VAL A 608 -23.76 5.28 4.31
C VAL A 608 -23.60 5.27 2.79
N ALA A 609 -22.43 5.66 2.28
CA ALA A 609 -22.17 5.65 0.84
C ALA A 609 -22.13 4.23 0.25
N ASP A 610 -21.62 3.26 1.02
CA ASP A 610 -21.55 1.85 0.61
C ASP A 610 -22.90 1.12 0.72
N HIS A 611 -23.75 1.51 1.70
CA HIS A 611 -25.04 0.91 1.99
C HIS A 611 -26.11 2.00 2.16
N PRO A 612 -26.49 2.72 1.09
CA PRO A 612 -27.46 3.83 1.17
C PRO A 612 -28.88 3.39 1.53
N GLU A 613 -29.16 2.09 1.56
CA GLU A 613 -30.43 1.48 1.99
C GLU A 613 -30.41 1.02 3.47
N ASP A 614 -29.32 1.21 4.22
CA ASP A 614 -29.25 0.78 5.62
C ASP A 614 -29.73 1.91 6.57
N ALA A 615 -30.94 1.76 7.10
CA ALA A 615 -31.55 2.70 8.04
C ALA A 615 -30.68 2.91 9.29
N GLN A 616 -30.09 1.85 9.83
CA GLN A 616 -29.30 1.92 11.08
C GLN A 616 -28.02 2.75 10.91
N THR A 617 -27.36 2.62 9.77
CA THR A 617 -26.15 3.40 9.48
C THR A 617 -26.49 4.88 9.30
N HIS A 618 -27.59 5.21 8.62
CA HIS A 618 -28.09 6.60 8.51
C HIS A 618 -28.46 7.17 9.88
N GLU A 619 -29.16 6.43 10.74
CA GLU A 619 -29.50 6.84 12.10
C GLU A 619 -28.23 7.10 12.93
N ALA A 620 -27.25 6.18 12.89
CA ALA A 620 -26.01 6.31 13.65
C ALA A 620 -25.20 7.55 13.23
N LEU A 621 -25.08 7.82 11.91
CA LEU A 621 -24.40 9.03 11.40
C LEU A 621 -25.16 10.29 11.81
N GLY A 622 -26.48 10.31 11.65
CA GLY A 622 -27.33 11.45 12.01
C GLY A 622 -27.26 11.78 13.49
N ARG A 623 -27.37 10.79 14.36
CA ARG A 623 -27.25 10.94 15.82
C ARG A 623 -25.88 11.48 16.22
N MET A 624 -24.79 10.91 15.68
CA MET A 624 -23.44 11.41 15.92
C MET A 624 -23.29 12.88 15.53
N LEU A 625 -23.77 13.27 14.35
CA LEU A 625 -23.72 14.65 13.88
C LEU A 625 -24.53 15.60 14.80
N LEU A 626 -25.66 15.13 15.29
CA LEU A 626 -26.49 15.87 16.24
C LEU A 626 -25.79 16.08 17.60
N GLU A 627 -25.21 15.03 18.16
CA GLU A 627 -24.42 15.08 19.40
C GLU A 627 -23.24 16.07 19.31
N HIS A 628 -22.70 16.24 18.11
CA HIS A 628 -21.60 17.18 17.82
C HIS A 628 -22.07 18.59 17.36
N GLY A 629 -23.35 18.91 17.57
CA GLY A 629 -23.88 20.22 17.28
C GLY A 629 -23.98 20.59 15.79
N LYS A 630 -24.10 19.57 14.91
CA LYS A 630 -24.25 19.72 13.45
C LYS A 630 -25.65 19.30 12.97
N PRO A 631 -26.73 19.90 13.49
CA PRO A 631 -28.11 19.44 13.19
C PRO A 631 -28.46 19.58 11.70
N ASP A 632 -27.93 20.58 10.99
CA ASP A 632 -28.16 20.75 9.55
C ASP A 632 -27.64 19.55 8.74
N GLN A 633 -26.49 18.99 9.14
CA GLN A 633 -25.89 17.82 8.50
C GLN A 633 -26.54 16.51 8.99
N ALA A 634 -27.05 16.48 10.21
CA ALA A 634 -27.77 15.33 10.79
C ALA A 634 -29.12 15.10 10.11
N LEU A 635 -29.87 16.18 9.84
CA LEU A 635 -31.23 16.13 9.36
C LEU A 635 -31.48 15.24 8.14
N PRO A 636 -30.73 15.34 7.02
CA PRO A 636 -30.96 14.49 5.85
C PRO A 636 -30.72 12.99 6.13
N ASN A 637 -29.75 12.65 7.00
CA ASN A 637 -29.50 11.26 7.38
C ASN A 637 -30.62 10.71 8.28
N LEU A 638 -31.07 11.48 9.28
CA LEU A 638 -32.17 11.06 10.17
C LEU A 638 -33.50 10.97 9.44
N HIS A 639 -33.75 11.87 8.50
CA HIS A 639 -34.91 11.77 7.61
C HIS A 639 -34.84 10.48 6.78
N LYS A 640 -33.67 10.16 6.20
CA LYS A 640 -33.51 8.94 5.42
C LYS A 640 -33.68 7.68 6.28
N ALA A 641 -33.14 7.68 7.51
CA ALA A 641 -33.34 6.58 8.46
C ALA A 641 -34.87 6.34 8.75
N ALA A 642 -35.65 7.40 9.02
CA ALA A 642 -37.07 7.30 9.26
C ALA A 642 -37.88 6.89 8.00
N GLU A 643 -37.42 7.25 6.79
CA GLU A 643 -38.00 6.74 5.52
C GLU A 643 -37.73 5.25 5.31
N LEU A 644 -36.52 4.78 5.60
CA LEU A 644 -36.11 3.40 5.38
C LEU A 644 -36.68 2.44 6.43
N ASP A 645 -36.84 2.92 7.69
CA ASP A 645 -37.49 2.18 8.76
C ASP A 645 -38.57 3.05 9.45
N PRO A 646 -39.78 3.14 8.87
CA PRO A 646 -40.89 3.92 9.44
C PRO A 646 -41.44 3.38 10.77
N GLN A 647 -40.98 2.18 11.21
CA GLN A 647 -41.40 1.58 12.48
C GLN A 647 -40.36 1.80 13.61
N SER A 648 -39.24 2.48 13.33
CA SER A 648 -38.24 2.83 14.33
C SER A 648 -38.67 4.05 15.16
N ALA A 649 -39.05 3.82 16.41
CA ALA A 649 -39.30 4.90 17.38
C ALA A 649 -38.03 5.74 17.63
N ALA A 650 -36.85 5.11 17.58
CA ALA A 650 -35.55 5.78 17.73
C ALA A 650 -35.27 6.75 16.58
N ALA A 651 -35.45 6.31 15.33
CA ALA A 651 -35.24 7.17 14.15
C ALA A 651 -36.17 8.41 14.15
N HIS A 652 -37.45 8.25 14.47
CA HIS A 652 -38.38 9.35 14.61
C HIS A 652 -38.04 10.29 15.78
N CYS A 653 -37.55 9.74 16.91
CA CYS A 653 -37.11 10.55 18.05
C CYS A 653 -35.83 11.36 17.69
N ASP A 654 -34.86 10.75 17.06
CA ASP A 654 -33.60 11.43 16.66
C ASP A 654 -33.89 12.51 15.60
N LEU A 655 -34.79 12.23 14.65
CA LEU A 655 -35.27 13.22 13.68
C LEU A 655 -35.99 14.39 14.40
N GLY A 656 -36.87 14.10 15.38
CA GLY A 656 -37.50 15.08 16.21
C GLY A 656 -36.51 15.96 17.00
N ALA A 657 -35.42 15.34 17.53
CA ALA A 657 -34.37 16.06 18.23
C ALA A 657 -33.57 16.99 17.30
N ALA A 658 -33.28 16.56 16.07
CA ALA A 658 -32.58 17.39 15.06
C ALA A 658 -33.44 18.60 14.65
N LEU A 659 -34.75 18.39 14.42
CA LEU A 659 -35.72 19.44 14.11
C LEU A 659 -35.85 20.43 15.26
N LEU A 660 -35.85 19.95 16.53
CA LEU A 660 -35.82 20.79 17.72
C LEU A 660 -34.57 21.65 17.77
N ALA A 661 -33.40 21.08 17.49
CA ALA A 661 -32.14 21.83 17.46
C ALA A 661 -32.14 22.95 16.40
N LEU A 662 -32.81 22.73 15.27
CA LEU A 662 -33.01 23.70 14.18
C LEU A 662 -34.16 24.71 14.44
N GLY A 663 -34.88 24.59 15.57
CA GLY A 663 -36.03 25.45 15.90
C GLY A 663 -37.31 25.16 15.12
N ARG A 664 -37.39 24.03 14.36
CA ARG A 664 -38.55 23.57 13.61
C ARG A 664 -39.53 22.83 14.54
N LEU A 665 -40.16 23.61 15.46
CA LEU A 665 -40.84 23.04 16.62
C LEU A 665 -42.08 22.18 16.25
N ASP A 666 -42.90 22.60 15.28
CA ASP A 666 -44.11 21.87 14.90
C ASP A 666 -43.78 20.53 14.22
N GLU A 667 -42.77 20.51 13.39
CA GLU A 667 -42.29 19.28 12.75
C GLU A 667 -41.66 18.34 13.77
N SER A 668 -40.87 18.87 14.70
CA SER A 668 -40.29 18.08 15.82
C SER A 668 -41.42 17.44 16.65
N LEU A 669 -42.47 18.20 16.96
CA LEU A 669 -43.62 17.71 17.70
C LEU A 669 -44.31 16.54 16.98
N ALA A 670 -44.48 16.65 15.65
CA ALA A 670 -45.07 15.59 14.84
C ALA A 670 -44.23 14.28 14.88
N GLU A 671 -42.92 14.39 14.71
CA GLU A 671 -42.03 13.22 14.71
C GLU A 671 -41.94 12.57 16.10
N LEU A 672 -41.86 13.34 17.17
CA LEU A 672 -41.85 12.83 18.55
C LEU A 672 -43.16 12.13 18.92
N ARG A 673 -44.31 12.62 18.44
CA ARG A 673 -45.61 11.93 18.60
C ARG A 673 -45.65 10.62 17.85
N LYS A 674 -45.08 10.54 16.65
CA LYS A 674 -44.93 9.26 15.93
C LYS A 674 -44.07 8.27 16.74
N ALA A 675 -42.90 8.72 17.25
CA ALA A 675 -42.08 7.89 18.11
C ALA A 675 -42.83 7.30 19.29
N LEU A 676 -43.66 8.11 19.98
CA LEU A 676 -44.46 7.67 21.12
C LEU A 676 -45.69 6.82 20.74
N ALA A 677 -46.18 6.93 19.50
CA ALA A 677 -47.21 6.05 18.97
C ALA A 677 -46.64 4.67 18.64
N LEU A 678 -45.39 4.60 18.24
CA LEU A 678 -44.64 3.34 17.96
C LEU A 678 -44.17 2.66 19.26
N ASP A 679 -43.62 3.44 20.20
CA ASP A 679 -43.23 2.93 21.54
C ASP A 679 -43.66 3.92 22.63
N ALA A 680 -44.78 3.63 23.30
CA ALA A 680 -45.32 4.39 24.40
C ALA A 680 -44.45 4.42 25.68
N ARG A 681 -43.38 3.61 25.73
CA ARG A 681 -42.41 3.57 26.84
C ARG A 681 -41.03 4.13 26.44
N PHE A 682 -40.94 4.87 25.36
CA PHE A 682 -39.67 5.44 24.88
C PHE A 682 -39.36 6.77 25.60
N ALA A 683 -38.70 6.68 26.74
CA ALA A 683 -38.34 7.81 27.60
C ALA A 683 -37.65 8.99 26.88
N PRO A 684 -36.68 8.79 25.89
CA PRO A 684 -36.08 9.89 25.15
C PRO A 684 -37.08 10.77 24.38
N ALA A 685 -38.14 10.18 23.83
CA ALA A 685 -39.16 10.94 23.10
C ALA A 685 -39.99 11.83 24.05
N TYR A 686 -40.34 11.34 25.25
CA TYR A 686 -40.96 12.18 26.28
C TYR A 686 -40.06 13.34 26.71
N TYR A 687 -38.75 13.10 26.83
CA TYR A 687 -37.79 14.15 27.16
C TYR A 687 -37.75 15.24 26.10
N ASN A 688 -37.56 14.85 24.83
CA ASN A 688 -37.51 15.79 23.73
C ASN A 688 -38.82 16.50 23.51
N LEU A 689 -39.97 15.82 23.69
CA LEU A 689 -41.31 16.42 23.65
C LEU A 689 -41.44 17.50 24.70
N GLY A 690 -41.00 17.26 25.93
CA GLY A 690 -41.00 18.26 26.99
C GLY A 690 -40.10 19.47 26.67
N LEU A 691 -38.97 19.25 25.97
CA LEU A 691 -38.13 20.37 25.50
C LEU A 691 -38.83 21.23 24.44
N VAL A 692 -39.53 20.60 23.47
CA VAL A 692 -40.31 21.32 22.44
C VAL A 692 -41.39 22.18 23.11
N LEU A 693 -42.19 21.55 23.99
CA LEU A 693 -43.30 22.23 24.71
C LEU A 693 -42.79 23.40 25.57
N SER A 694 -41.63 23.19 26.24
CA SER A 694 -41.01 24.27 27.02
C SER A 694 -40.60 25.46 26.15
N ARG A 695 -40.12 25.21 24.92
CA ARG A 695 -39.75 26.29 23.95
C ARG A 695 -41.02 27.01 23.39
N GLN A 696 -42.13 26.28 23.25
CA GLN A 696 -43.42 26.84 22.85
C GLN A 696 -44.09 27.62 24.00
N GLY A 697 -43.55 27.57 25.22
CA GLY A 697 -44.07 28.25 26.39
C GLY A 697 -45.08 27.41 27.20
N GLU A 698 -45.35 26.17 26.81
CA GLU A 698 -46.26 25.24 27.45
C GLU A 698 -45.58 24.52 28.65
N ALA A 699 -45.16 25.31 29.63
CA ALA A 699 -44.32 24.83 30.75
C ALA A 699 -44.99 23.74 31.60
N ASP A 700 -46.31 23.75 31.79
CA ASP A 700 -47.00 22.74 32.58
C ASP A 700 -47.07 21.41 31.86
N GLU A 701 -47.28 21.42 30.54
CA GLU A 701 -47.28 20.22 29.73
C GLU A 701 -45.86 19.66 29.62
N ALA A 702 -44.84 20.49 29.47
CA ALA A 702 -43.44 20.05 29.47
C ALA A 702 -43.11 19.24 30.75
N VAL A 703 -43.53 19.76 31.94
CA VAL A 703 -43.31 19.06 33.21
C VAL A 703 -44.06 17.72 33.26
N ARG A 704 -45.27 17.64 32.70
CA ARG A 704 -46.00 16.36 32.62
C ARG A 704 -45.25 15.34 31.74
N GLN A 705 -44.68 15.76 30.61
CA GLN A 705 -43.93 14.85 29.75
C GLN A 705 -42.62 14.41 30.40
N TRP A 706 -41.90 15.32 31.06
CA TRP A 706 -40.66 14.97 31.78
C TRP A 706 -40.94 14.02 32.97
N ARG A 707 -42.07 14.15 33.69
CA ARG A 707 -42.46 13.20 34.73
C ARG A 707 -42.71 11.81 34.16
N LYS A 708 -43.35 11.69 32.97
CA LYS A 708 -43.47 10.41 32.28
C LYS A 708 -42.12 9.81 31.92
N ALA A 709 -41.18 10.66 31.48
CA ALA A 709 -39.86 10.16 31.15
C ALA A 709 -39.11 9.55 32.37
N ILE A 710 -39.24 10.15 33.59
CA ILE A 710 -38.63 9.59 34.81
C ILE A 710 -39.43 8.44 35.42
N GLU A 711 -40.75 8.33 35.16
CA GLU A 711 -41.53 7.14 35.48
C GLU A 711 -41.01 5.90 34.72
N ILE A 712 -40.58 6.07 33.47
CA ILE A 712 -40.03 5.02 32.64
C ILE A 712 -38.58 4.77 32.97
N ASN A 713 -37.77 5.83 33.11
CA ASN A 713 -36.35 5.76 33.44
C ASN A 713 -36.02 6.70 34.63
N PRO A 714 -36.11 6.23 35.88
CA PRO A 714 -35.83 7.04 37.06
C PRO A 714 -34.41 7.58 37.19
N GLN A 715 -33.46 7.09 36.39
CA GLN A 715 -32.07 7.52 36.40
C GLN A 715 -31.73 8.49 35.27
N TYR A 716 -32.73 9.04 34.57
CA TYR A 716 -32.57 9.93 33.43
C TYR A 716 -32.14 11.34 33.85
N LYS A 717 -30.84 11.56 33.96
CA LYS A 717 -30.20 12.75 34.56
C LYS A 717 -30.62 14.06 33.89
N GLU A 718 -30.70 14.09 32.56
CA GLU A 718 -31.05 15.26 31.76
C GLU A 718 -32.47 15.68 32.00
N VAL A 719 -33.38 14.72 32.28
CA VAL A 719 -34.78 14.99 32.64
C VAL A 719 -34.84 15.59 34.04
N HIS A 720 -34.09 15.08 34.99
CA HIS A 720 -33.98 15.64 36.34
C HIS A 720 -33.43 17.07 36.31
N ASP A 721 -32.41 17.35 35.48
CA ASP A 721 -31.90 18.73 35.31
C ASP A 721 -32.98 19.66 34.74
N SER A 722 -33.78 19.21 33.77
CA SER A 722 -34.85 19.97 33.15
C SER A 722 -36.01 20.23 34.14
N LEU A 723 -36.41 19.19 34.91
CA LEU A 723 -37.38 19.32 35.97
C LEU A 723 -36.93 20.27 37.07
N GLY A 724 -35.68 20.14 37.52
CA GLY A 724 -35.12 21.07 38.51
C GLY A 724 -35.15 22.52 38.05
N SER A 725 -34.79 22.80 36.79
CA SER A 725 -34.82 24.13 36.19
C SER A 725 -36.30 24.65 36.09
N ALA A 726 -37.25 23.79 35.75
CA ALA A 726 -38.64 24.14 35.66
C ALA A 726 -39.25 24.46 37.03
N PHE A 727 -38.95 23.69 38.06
CA PHE A 727 -39.38 23.95 39.44
C PHE A 727 -38.71 25.19 40.03
N TYR A 728 -37.45 25.45 39.75
CA TYR A 728 -36.79 26.69 40.12
C TYR A 728 -37.48 27.89 39.48
N ALA A 729 -37.81 27.82 38.20
CA ALA A 729 -38.52 28.91 37.51
C ALA A 729 -39.90 29.20 38.12
N ARG A 730 -40.53 28.25 38.81
CA ARG A 730 -41.82 28.38 39.52
C ARG A 730 -41.67 28.80 41.00
N GLY A 731 -40.46 28.92 41.49
CA GLY A 731 -40.17 29.20 42.88
C GLY A 731 -40.16 28.00 43.83
N ASN A 732 -40.32 26.81 43.34
CA ASN A 732 -40.37 25.56 44.12
C ASN A 732 -38.94 25.06 44.37
N ALA A 733 -38.20 25.79 45.20
CA ALA A 733 -36.77 25.57 45.43
C ALA A 733 -36.42 24.18 46.01
N ALA A 734 -37.26 23.64 46.91
CA ALA A 734 -37.05 22.33 47.52
C ALA A 734 -37.16 21.21 46.47
N GLU A 735 -38.19 21.28 45.62
CA GLU A 735 -38.36 20.30 44.52
C GLU A 735 -37.24 20.45 43.48
N ALA A 736 -36.84 21.68 43.16
CA ALA A 736 -35.73 21.95 42.25
C ALA A 736 -34.42 21.30 42.73
N LEU A 737 -34.05 21.48 44.00
CA LEU A 737 -32.86 20.83 44.61
C LEU A 737 -32.97 19.32 44.63
N SER A 738 -34.16 18.77 44.93
CA SER A 738 -34.39 17.31 44.92
C SER A 738 -34.09 16.69 43.56
N HIS A 739 -34.57 17.34 42.48
CA HIS A 739 -34.32 16.88 41.13
C HIS A 739 -32.86 17.10 40.70
N TRP A 740 -32.28 18.27 40.89
CA TRP A 740 -30.89 18.55 40.52
C TRP A 740 -29.89 17.62 41.23
N ARG A 741 -30.14 17.19 42.48
CA ARG A 741 -29.33 16.20 43.18
C ARG A 741 -29.32 14.81 42.55
N GLN A 742 -30.38 14.48 41.79
CA GLN A 742 -30.45 13.25 41.00
C GLN A 742 -29.93 13.45 39.56
N GLY A 743 -29.94 14.67 39.04
CA GLY A 743 -29.45 15.05 37.71
C GLY A 743 -27.95 15.41 37.72
N THR A 744 -27.64 16.68 37.80
CA THR A 744 -26.29 17.29 37.77
C THR A 744 -25.41 16.84 36.61
N SER A 745 -26.01 16.64 35.43
CA SER A 745 -25.33 16.26 34.22
C SER A 745 -24.81 17.47 33.43
N SER A 746 -25.46 18.60 33.53
CA SER A 746 -25.11 19.78 32.74
C SER A 746 -24.45 20.92 33.55
N PRO A 747 -23.49 21.69 32.94
CA PRO A 747 -22.91 22.88 33.56
C PRO A 747 -23.95 23.91 33.96
N ALA A 748 -25.03 24.03 33.18
CA ALA A 748 -26.14 24.95 33.43
C ALA A 748 -26.91 24.56 34.69
N ALA A 749 -27.27 23.29 34.88
CA ALA A 749 -27.93 22.78 36.07
C ALA A 749 -27.06 22.95 37.32
N LEU A 750 -25.79 22.61 37.24
CA LEU A 750 -24.83 22.82 38.33
C LEU A 750 -24.75 24.27 38.74
N ARG A 751 -24.68 25.20 37.81
CA ARG A 751 -24.70 26.66 38.05
C ARG A 751 -26.01 27.14 38.69
N GLN A 752 -27.14 26.69 38.17
CA GLN A 752 -28.47 27.08 38.73
C GLN A 752 -28.67 26.56 40.16
N MET A 753 -28.23 25.32 40.42
CA MET A 753 -28.26 24.73 41.76
C MET A 753 -27.36 25.51 42.73
N ALA A 754 -26.09 25.82 42.30
CA ALA A 754 -25.17 26.61 43.07
C ALA A 754 -25.72 28.01 43.39
N TRP A 755 -26.34 28.64 42.38
CA TRP A 755 -26.99 29.94 42.56
C TRP A 755 -28.14 29.88 43.59
N LEU A 756 -29.01 28.88 43.53
CA LEU A 756 -30.09 28.68 44.50
C LEU A 756 -29.52 28.52 45.90
N LEU A 757 -28.57 27.58 46.08
CA LEU A 757 -27.91 27.35 47.39
C LEU A 757 -27.19 28.56 47.98
N ALA A 758 -26.76 29.50 47.14
CA ALA A 758 -26.09 30.72 47.56
C ALA A 758 -27.01 31.88 47.85
N THR A 759 -28.18 31.99 47.17
CA THR A 759 -28.93 33.23 47.12
C THR A 759 -30.39 33.12 47.58
N TRP A 760 -30.89 31.90 47.82
CA TRP A 760 -32.31 31.73 48.14
C TRP A 760 -32.70 32.41 49.42
N PRO A 761 -33.92 33.00 49.53
CA PRO A 761 -34.33 33.71 50.77
C PRO A 761 -34.42 32.82 52.00
N ASP A 762 -34.94 31.59 51.87
CA ASP A 762 -35.05 30.59 52.93
C ASP A 762 -33.66 30.06 53.33
N GLN A 763 -33.27 30.29 54.57
CA GLN A 763 -31.96 29.89 55.15
C GLN A 763 -31.77 28.35 55.18
N SER A 764 -32.88 27.61 55.35
CA SER A 764 -32.84 26.13 55.40
C SER A 764 -32.39 25.45 54.09
N LEU A 765 -32.53 26.14 52.99
CA LEU A 765 -32.14 25.67 51.66
C LEU A 765 -30.75 26.16 51.21
N ARG A 766 -30.12 27.07 52.00
CA ARG A 766 -28.81 27.60 51.62
C ARG A 766 -27.64 26.75 52.13
N ASN A 767 -26.62 26.63 51.36
CA ASN A 767 -25.36 25.98 51.71
C ASN A 767 -24.20 26.55 50.87
N GLY A 768 -23.51 27.51 51.44
CA GLY A 768 -22.38 28.21 50.76
C GLY A 768 -21.23 27.29 50.36
N GLN A 769 -20.92 26.26 51.15
CA GLN A 769 -19.85 25.31 50.85
C GLN A 769 -20.21 24.41 49.69
N GLU A 770 -21.45 23.85 49.68
CA GLU A 770 -21.98 23.08 48.54
C GLU A 770 -22.06 23.91 47.26
N ALA A 771 -22.50 25.20 47.42
CA ALA A 771 -22.60 26.14 46.30
C ALA A 771 -21.23 26.42 45.67
N ILE A 772 -20.16 26.60 46.44
CA ILE A 772 -18.79 26.78 45.94
C ILE A 772 -18.36 25.56 45.14
N ALA A 773 -18.54 24.35 45.72
CA ALA A 773 -18.12 23.11 45.05
C ALA A 773 -18.82 22.94 43.69
N LEU A 774 -20.11 23.19 43.61
CA LEU A 774 -20.90 23.10 42.36
C LEU A 774 -20.54 24.20 41.37
N ALA A 775 -20.34 25.44 41.78
CA ALA A 775 -19.92 26.54 40.93
C ALA A 775 -18.53 26.33 40.34
N VAL A 776 -17.59 25.80 41.12
CA VAL A 776 -16.24 25.38 40.64
C VAL A 776 -16.39 24.27 39.60
N ARG A 777 -17.18 23.22 39.87
CA ARG A 777 -17.42 22.15 38.93
C ARG A 777 -18.09 22.66 37.65
N ALA A 778 -19.06 23.58 37.75
CA ALA A 778 -19.67 24.21 36.57
C ALA A 778 -18.62 24.97 35.74
N SER A 779 -17.66 25.67 36.36
CA SER A 779 -16.59 26.40 35.69
C SER A 779 -15.57 25.49 34.99
N GLN A 780 -15.40 24.26 35.46
CA GLN A 780 -14.52 23.26 34.84
C GLN A 780 -15.13 22.62 33.61
N LEU A 781 -16.46 22.53 33.55
CA LEU A 781 -17.24 21.87 32.50
C LEU A 781 -17.78 22.87 31.45
N SER A 782 -17.71 24.17 31.70
CA SER A 782 -18.12 25.26 30.81
C SER A 782 -16.96 26.09 30.33
N ASP A 783 -17.22 27.03 29.41
CA ASP A 783 -16.22 28.06 29.06
C ASP A 783 -15.82 28.88 30.29
N ARG A 784 -14.57 28.90 30.63
CA ARG A 784 -13.98 29.71 31.74
C ARG A 784 -14.21 31.22 31.58
N ASN A 785 -14.69 31.65 30.41
CA ASN A 785 -15.02 33.01 30.07
C ASN A 785 -16.52 33.34 30.25
N ASP A 786 -17.34 32.41 30.76
CA ASP A 786 -18.75 32.71 31.03
C ASP A 786 -18.89 33.61 32.30
N PRO A 787 -19.33 34.87 32.18
CA PRO A 787 -19.50 35.80 33.31
C PRO A 787 -20.52 35.28 34.34
N ALA A 788 -21.56 34.53 33.92
CA ALA A 788 -22.55 34.01 34.83
C ALA A 788 -22.03 32.94 35.80
N VAL A 789 -21.06 32.18 35.38
CA VAL A 789 -20.40 31.18 36.26
C VAL A 789 -19.56 31.87 37.34
N TRP A 790 -18.80 32.93 36.99
CA TRP A 790 -18.02 33.71 37.93
C TRP A 790 -18.91 34.51 38.91
N ASP A 791 -20.03 35.02 38.43
CA ASP A 791 -21.01 35.70 39.28
C ASP A 791 -21.65 34.72 40.29
N THR A 792 -22.00 33.50 39.83
CA THR A 792 -22.50 32.43 40.71
C THR A 792 -21.45 32.04 41.78
N LEU A 793 -20.18 31.91 41.38
CA LEU A 793 -19.09 31.62 42.33
C LEU A 793 -18.90 32.75 43.35
N ALA A 794 -19.05 34.01 42.93
CA ALA A 794 -19.02 35.15 43.81
C ALA A 794 -20.17 35.11 44.86
N ALA A 795 -21.37 34.81 44.44
CA ALA A 795 -22.51 34.63 45.34
C ALA A 795 -22.30 33.46 46.33
N ALA A 796 -21.72 32.35 45.87
CA ALA A 796 -21.39 31.20 46.68
C ALA A 796 -20.31 31.55 47.77
N TYR A 797 -19.26 32.29 47.39
CA TYR A 797 -18.26 32.76 48.35
C TYR A 797 -18.88 33.71 49.38
N ALA A 798 -19.76 34.62 48.96
CA ALA A 798 -20.43 35.55 49.86
C ALA A 798 -21.35 34.85 50.89
N GLU A 799 -22.10 33.78 50.45
CA GLU A 799 -22.90 32.95 51.36
C GLU A 799 -22.04 32.19 52.36
N ALA A 800 -20.84 31.76 51.95
CA ALA A 800 -19.89 31.08 52.83
C ALA A 800 -19.11 32.07 53.76
N GLY A 801 -19.39 33.36 53.72
CA GLY A 801 -18.70 34.40 54.54
C GLY A 801 -17.36 34.83 53.97
N ARG A 802 -16.98 34.37 52.79
CA ARG A 802 -15.69 34.66 52.14
C ARG A 802 -15.80 35.90 51.24
N PHE A 803 -16.08 37.07 51.82
CA PHE A 803 -16.40 38.29 51.07
C PHE A 803 -15.25 38.83 50.22
N ALA A 804 -13.99 38.66 50.63
CA ALA A 804 -12.84 39.05 49.83
C ALA A 804 -12.77 38.25 48.50
N ASP A 805 -12.98 36.92 48.58
CA ASP A 805 -13.03 36.05 47.42
C ASP A 805 -14.27 36.34 46.54
N ALA A 806 -15.41 36.66 47.16
CA ALA A 806 -16.63 37.06 46.48
C ALA A 806 -16.42 38.32 45.63
N VAL A 807 -15.78 39.36 46.18
CA VAL A 807 -15.49 40.61 45.46
C VAL A 807 -14.51 40.34 44.30
N LEU A 808 -13.50 39.49 44.49
CA LEU A 808 -12.55 39.13 43.43
C LEU A 808 -13.24 38.39 42.28
N ALA A 809 -14.06 37.40 42.57
CA ALA A 809 -14.81 36.62 41.58
C ALA A 809 -15.83 37.51 40.86
N ALA A 810 -16.55 38.40 41.57
CA ALA A 810 -17.50 39.33 40.98
C ALA A 810 -16.82 40.35 40.04
N LYS A 811 -15.64 40.89 40.39
CA LYS A 811 -14.87 41.78 39.52
C LYS A 811 -14.43 41.07 38.24
N ARG A 812 -14.09 39.80 38.34
CA ARG A 812 -13.79 38.97 37.16
C ARG A 812 -15.04 38.76 36.29
N ALA A 813 -16.19 38.45 36.89
CA ALA A 813 -17.47 38.35 36.19
C ALA A 813 -17.82 39.65 35.49
N LEU A 814 -17.63 40.80 36.14
CA LEU A 814 -17.87 42.11 35.57
C LEU A 814 -17.00 42.38 34.33
N ALA A 815 -15.70 42.15 34.43
CA ALA A 815 -14.79 42.34 33.29
C ALA A 815 -15.13 41.44 32.09
N LEU A 816 -15.60 40.22 32.32
CA LEU A 816 -16.06 39.32 31.26
C LEU A 816 -17.39 39.80 30.64
N ALA A 817 -18.35 40.26 31.47
CA ALA A 817 -19.64 40.76 31.01
C ALA A 817 -19.47 42.03 30.14
N GLU A 818 -18.58 42.96 30.55
CA GLU A 818 -18.22 44.15 29.77
C GLU A 818 -17.63 43.80 28.41
N ARG A 819 -16.66 42.88 28.39
CA ARG A 819 -16.02 42.41 27.16
C ARG A 819 -17.03 41.76 26.19
N GLN A 820 -18.03 41.08 26.73
CA GLN A 820 -19.07 40.41 25.97
C GLN A 820 -20.28 41.28 25.65
N ASN A 821 -20.21 42.56 25.99
CA ASN A 821 -21.29 43.56 25.78
C ASN A 821 -22.63 43.11 26.38
N ARG A 822 -22.62 42.66 27.66
CA ARG A 822 -23.82 42.22 28.44
C ARG A 822 -24.24 43.26 29.49
N PRO A 823 -24.87 44.36 29.10
CA PRO A 823 -25.19 45.46 30.01
C PRO A 823 -26.14 45.06 31.14
N ASP A 824 -27.02 44.09 30.90
CA ASP A 824 -27.91 43.49 31.90
C ASP A 824 -27.13 42.88 33.08
N LEU A 825 -26.12 42.09 32.77
CA LEU A 825 -25.24 41.48 33.77
C LEU A 825 -24.29 42.48 34.41
N VAL A 826 -23.75 43.43 33.67
CA VAL A 826 -22.89 44.48 34.20
C VAL A 826 -23.55 45.20 35.36
N THR A 827 -24.76 45.72 35.17
CA THR A 827 -25.49 46.44 36.21
C THR A 827 -25.81 45.58 37.43
N ALA A 828 -26.22 44.34 37.20
CA ALA A 828 -26.55 43.39 38.27
C ALA A 828 -25.31 42.99 39.09
N ILE A 829 -24.19 42.74 38.44
CA ILE A 829 -22.93 42.36 39.10
C ILE A 829 -22.36 43.55 39.90
N GLN A 830 -22.39 44.77 39.36
CA GLN A 830 -21.97 45.98 40.06
C GLN A 830 -22.74 46.18 41.37
N SER A 831 -24.05 45.93 41.33
CA SER A 831 -24.88 45.98 42.52
C SER A 831 -24.47 44.93 43.56
N ARG A 832 -24.16 43.72 43.14
CA ARG A 832 -23.70 42.64 44.02
C ARG A 832 -22.32 42.90 44.60
N ILE A 833 -21.39 43.47 43.79
CA ILE A 833 -20.07 43.88 44.31
C ILE A 833 -20.20 44.82 45.51
N ARG A 834 -21.08 45.84 45.45
CA ARG A 834 -21.33 46.78 46.57
C ARG A 834 -21.82 46.05 47.83
N LEU A 835 -22.68 45.03 47.67
CA LEU A 835 -23.12 44.20 48.79
C LEU A 835 -21.98 43.42 49.42
N TYR A 836 -21.15 42.80 48.59
CA TYR A 836 -20.00 41.97 49.04
C TYR A 836 -18.91 42.83 49.69
N GLU A 837 -18.64 44.04 49.19
CA GLU A 837 -17.73 45.01 49.83
C GLU A 837 -18.29 45.48 51.18
N GLY A 838 -19.61 45.46 51.38
CA GLY A 838 -20.28 45.72 52.66
C GLY A 838 -20.48 44.47 53.53
N ASN A 839 -19.82 43.36 53.23
CA ASN A 839 -19.93 42.04 53.92
C ASN A 839 -21.41 41.54 54.00
N LYS A 840 -22.18 41.79 52.96
CA LYS A 840 -23.54 41.33 52.86
C LYS A 840 -23.71 40.38 51.70
N PRO A 841 -24.25 39.16 51.91
CA PRO A 841 -24.52 38.24 50.81
C PRO A 841 -25.79 38.72 50.06
N PHE A 842 -25.79 38.48 48.73
CA PHE A 842 -26.97 38.78 47.91
C PHE A 842 -28.07 37.75 48.16
N ARG A 843 -29.36 38.26 48.17
CA ARG A 843 -30.56 37.41 48.24
C ARG A 843 -31.45 37.70 47.06
N VAL A 844 -31.89 36.64 46.39
CA VAL A 844 -32.90 36.78 45.29
C VAL A 844 -34.25 37.18 45.91
N SER A 845 -34.88 38.21 45.34
CA SER A 845 -36.26 38.54 45.70
C SER A 845 -37.21 37.70 44.86
N TRP A 846 -37.93 36.77 45.49
CA TRP A 846 -38.86 35.93 44.79
C TRP A 846 -40.26 36.47 44.88
N ASN A 847 -40.63 37.51 44.10
CA ASN A 847 -41.98 37.93 43.87
C ASN A 847 -42.47 37.47 42.49
N SER A 848 -43.72 37.02 42.37
CA SER A 848 -44.28 36.49 41.12
C SER A 848 -44.32 37.49 39.92
N GLY A 849 -43.84 38.74 40.17
CA GLY A 849 -43.71 39.83 39.19
C GLY A 849 -42.26 40.37 39.02
N ALA A 850 -41.25 39.79 39.65
CA ALA A 850 -39.90 40.31 39.63
C ALA A 850 -39.23 40.16 38.24
N SER A 851 -38.35 41.15 37.90
CA SER A 851 -37.69 41.24 36.60
C SER A 851 -36.78 40.05 36.35
N ARG A 852 -36.54 39.71 35.06
CA ARG A 852 -35.66 38.62 34.59
C ARG A 852 -34.21 38.73 35.12
N ALA A 853 -33.75 39.94 35.54
CA ALA A 853 -32.41 40.22 36.02
C ALA A 853 -32.12 39.68 37.44
N ASP A 854 -33.14 39.42 38.24
CA ASP A 854 -33.00 38.91 39.61
C ASP A 854 -33.00 37.38 39.71
N ARG A 855 -33.29 36.71 38.63
CA ARG A 855 -33.20 35.23 38.51
C ARG A 855 -31.78 34.85 38.08
N ALA A 856 -31.41 33.59 38.24
CA ALA A 856 -30.05 33.14 37.84
C ALA A 856 -29.71 33.70 36.46
N PRO A 857 -28.49 34.26 36.28
CA PRO A 857 -28.06 34.77 34.97
C PRO A 857 -28.10 33.63 33.95
N ARG A 858 -28.70 33.90 32.79
CA ARG A 858 -28.82 32.92 31.71
C ARG A 858 -27.52 32.73 30.99
#